data_f4fb20758898b587edf97949c167158b
#
_entry.id   f4fb20758898b587edf97949c167158b
#
_cell.length_a   1.000
_cell.length_b   1.000
_cell.length_c   1.000
_cell.angle_alpha   90.00
_cell.angle_beta   90.00
_cell.angle_gamma   90.00
#
_symmetry.space_group_name_H-M   'P 1'
#
loop_
_entity.id
_entity.type
_entity.pdbx_description
1 polymer ?
#
loop_
_entity_poly.entity_id
_entity_poly.type
_entity_poly.pdbx_seq_one_letter_code
_entity_poly.pdbx_strand_id
1 'polypeptide(L)'
;MKSETSTPPTTVDPCCSSGCSSTAAVVPAATSSPGQGKLFRIATMDCSAEESEIRRALEPLEGIRSLGFQLGARTLKIDAEDRALPLALDAIRKAGFDPQPVATAANTQGSQGRVFRIATMDCSAEEAEIRQALEPLDGIRSLGFQLGARTLKIDAEEGTYPLALDAIRNAGFDPQPVAGAGETEGGHAAGSAEGDDHGHGFAGGISRLVAALVFATGAEVLSFFAPDQMAWKVAGMAIAALAIWLAGIDTYKKGIAALLRGKLNINALMSVAVTGAFLIGQWPEAAMVMALYAIAELIEAKAVDRARNAIKGLLELAPEEALVLGTNGAWTATPVASVAIGATVRIKPGERVPLDGKVTKGNGAINQAPVTGESIPVDKAPGDQVFAGTINETGELEFEVTALSSNTTLARIIQAVEQAQGTRAPTQRFVDRFASIYTPAVFAIAVAVAVLTPFLMGLTWLEALYKALVLLVIACPCALVISTPVTVVSGLAAGARRGILIKGGTYLEDARLLKAVALDKTGTITEGKPKLVKWQVWGAGNEVAVQQMAASLAARSDHPVSKAIVQGLDVKGPEAESFKALPGRGVEGMVNGVRLMLGNHRLIHEQGLCGPELEAELVIHEKQGRTVTLLADDSGVLALFAVADTIRETSKQAIVDLKALGVTSVMLTGDNTATAKAIAAQAGIDDARGDLLPEAKLDAIKEMQKRYGATGMTGDGINDAPALAQADIGFAMGAAGTDTAMEAADVVIMNDDLQRIAETVRLSKRTHAILWQNITLALGIKSVFLVMAVVGTATMWMAVFADMGASLLVVANGLRLLRGTRVEPAAKPSRSETKVHAHSH
;
A
#
# COMPACT_ATOMS: atom_id res chain seq x y z
N MET A 1 -24.53 -1.03 -64.21
CA MET A 1 -23.51 -0.35 -65.01
C MET A 1 -22.17 -0.59 -64.34
N LYS A 2 -21.48 -1.47 -64.95
CA LYS A 2 -20.08 -1.47 -65.43
C LYS A 2 -19.08 -1.35 -64.25
N SER A 3 -18.34 -2.28 -63.99
CA SER A 3 -17.41 -3.25 -64.67
C SER A 3 -16.05 -3.04 -64.05
N GLU A 4 -15.55 -4.11 -63.53
CA GLU A 4 -14.53 -5.00 -64.07
C GLU A 4 -13.14 -4.63 -63.49
N THR A 5 -12.52 -5.52 -62.84
CA THR A 5 -11.64 -6.69 -63.13
C THR A 5 -10.24 -6.26 -62.85
N SER A 6 -9.27 -6.99 -62.23
CA SER A 6 -8.97 -8.40 -62.41
C SER A 6 -7.82 -8.81 -61.44
N THR A 7 -7.88 -9.98 -60.95
CA THR A 7 -6.74 -10.83 -60.46
C THR A 7 -6.22 -11.67 -61.66
N PRO A 8 -5.24 -12.57 -61.46
CA PRO A 8 -3.87 -12.67 -60.82
C PRO A 8 -2.77 -13.02 -61.86
N PRO A 9 -1.69 -13.74 -61.76
CA PRO A 9 -1.47 -15.03 -61.07
C PRO A 9 -0.08 -15.27 -60.42
N THR A 10 -0.06 -16.16 -59.49
CA THR A 10 0.74 -17.37 -59.18
C THR A 10 2.03 -17.68 -59.95
N THR A 11 3.05 -18.16 -59.22
CA THR A 11 3.86 -19.40 -59.38
C THR A 11 4.92 -19.42 -58.28
N VAL A 12 5.01 -20.34 -57.33
CA VAL A 12 5.31 -21.76 -57.20
C VAL A 12 6.75 -22.12 -57.70
N ASP A 13 7.55 -22.43 -56.62
CA ASP A 13 8.57 -23.49 -56.46
C ASP A 13 9.80 -23.58 -57.41
N PRO A 14 10.72 -24.49 -57.02
CA PRO A 14 11.37 -24.89 -55.76
C PRO A 14 12.90 -25.08 -55.79
N CYS A 15 13.46 -25.59 -54.69
CA CYS A 15 14.64 -26.51 -54.59
C CYS A 15 16.05 -25.97 -54.63
N CYS A 16 16.77 -26.39 -53.68
CA CYS A 16 17.87 -27.37 -53.54
C CYS A 16 19.06 -26.87 -52.72
N SER A 17 19.19 -27.48 -51.59
CA SER A 17 20.41 -28.20 -51.11
C SER A 17 21.77 -27.75 -51.61
N SER A 18 22.60 -27.36 -50.66
CA SER A 18 23.94 -27.93 -50.52
C SER A 18 24.59 -27.38 -49.24
N GLY A 19 25.10 -28.31 -48.45
CA GLY A 19 25.78 -28.08 -47.21
C GLY A 19 27.15 -27.46 -47.35
N CYS A 20 27.55 -26.78 -46.29
CA CYS A 20 28.96 -26.61 -45.95
C CYS A 20 29.13 -26.65 -44.44
N SER A 21 29.71 -27.72 -43.96
CA SER A 21 30.30 -27.85 -42.66
C SER A 21 31.43 -26.81 -42.49
N SER A 22 31.33 -26.02 -41.44
CA SER A 22 32.52 -25.38 -40.87
C SER A 22 32.50 -25.49 -39.36
N THR A 23 33.42 -26.24 -38.88
CA THR A 23 33.90 -26.41 -37.51
C THR A 23 34.08 -25.04 -36.86
N ALA A 24 33.21 -24.75 -35.87
CA ALA A 24 33.43 -23.65 -34.95
C ALA A 24 34.17 -24.14 -33.71
N ALA A 25 35.35 -23.60 -33.54
CA ALA A 25 36.23 -23.86 -32.40
C ALA A 25 35.54 -23.37 -31.12
N VAL A 26 35.57 -24.24 -30.10
CA VAL A 26 35.18 -23.95 -28.71
C VAL A 26 36.24 -22.96 -28.17
N VAL A 27 35.80 -21.73 -27.90
CA VAL A 27 36.57 -20.76 -27.13
C VAL A 27 36.09 -20.88 -25.69
N PRO A 28 36.99 -21.01 -24.70
CA PRO A 28 36.60 -21.17 -23.30
C PRO A 28 35.96 -19.87 -22.78
N ALA A 29 34.87 -20.02 -22.01
CA ALA A 29 34.20 -18.95 -21.34
C ALA A 29 35.15 -18.21 -20.41
N ALA A 30 35.49 -16.99 -20.77
CA ALA A 30 36.14 -16.04 -19.87
C ALA A 30 35.05 -15.55 -18.86
N THR A 31 35.31 -15.78 -17.61
CA THR A 31 34.62 -15.17 -16.48
C THR A 31 34.79 -13.66 -16.56
N SER A 32 33.84 -12.97 -17.15
CA SER A 32 33.77 -11.50 -17.13
C SER A 32 32.97 -11.07 -15.92
N SER A 33 33.60 -10.31 -15.04
CA SER A 33 33.01 -9.54 -13.97
C SER A 33 31.81 -8.71 -14.48
N PRO A 34 30.75 -8.47 -13.68
CA PRO A 34 29.59 -7.72 -14.11
C PRO A 34 29.99 -6.27 -14.44
N GLY A 35 29.87 -5.87 -15.70
CA GLY A 35 30.18 -4.55 -16.21
C GLY A 35 29.32 -3.48 -15.54
N GLN A 36 29.96 -2.42 -15.04
CA GLN A 36 29.31 -1.25 -14.45
C GLN A 36 28.74 -0.37 -15.56
N GLY A 37 27.52 -0.65 -16.05
CA GLY A 37 26.80 0.26 -16.95
C GLY A 37 26.40 1.54 -16.21
N LYS A 38 26.54 2.70 -16.87
CA LYS A 38 26.14 4.01 -16.31
C LYS A 38 24.64 4.20 -16.42
N LEU A 39 24.02 4.74 -15.35
CA LEU A 39 22.58 4.99 -15.26
C LEU A 39 22.27 6.46 -15.59
N PHE A 40 21.27 6.66 -16.45
CA PHE A 40 20.79 7.99 -16.82
C PHE A 40 19.30 8.10 -16.56
N ARG A 41 18.83 9.25 -16.08
CA ARG A 41 17.41 9.58 -15.95
C ARG A 41 16.97 10.38 -17.16
N ILE A 42 15.84 10.00 -17.75
CA ILE A 42 15.23 10.69 -18.89
C ILE A 42 13.79 11.05 -18.48
N ALA A 43 13.58 12.30 -18.10
CA ALA A 43 12.33 12.77 -17.49
C ALA A 43 11.09 12.54 -18.36
N THR A 44 11.23 12.59 -19.68
CA THR A 44 10.18 12.40 -20.68
C THR A 44 9.97 10.93 -21.09
N MET A 45 10.75 9.98 -20.55
CA MET A 45 10.62 8.56 -20.89
C MET A 45 9.62 7.89 -19.94
N ASP A 46 8.35 7.85 -20.30
CA ASP A 46 7.29 7.28 -19.47
C ASP A 46 6.46 6.20 -20.17
N CYS A 47 6.70 5.96 -21.47
CA CYS A 47 5.98 4.94 -22.22
C CYS A 47 6.89 4.12 -23.16
N SER A 48 6.39 2.96 -23.59
CA SER A 48 7.11 2.04 -24.47
C SER A 48 7.40 2.59 -25.88
N ALA A 49 6.66 3.61 -26.29
CA ALA A 49 6.90 4.28 -27.58
C ALA A 49 8.20 5.08 -27.53
N GLU A 50 8.43 5.82 -26.45
CA GLU A 50 9.65 6.61 -26.21
C GLU A 50 10.87 5.70 -25.97
N GLU A 51 10.71 4.60 -25.26
CA GLU A 51 11.74 3.57 -25.18
C GLU A 51 12.16 3.07 -26.56
N SER A 52 11.17 2.78 -27.42
CA SER A 52 11.43 2.29 -28.79
C SER A 52 12.13 3.33 -29.64
N GLU A 53 11.85 4.61 -29.45
CA GLU A 53 12.48 5.72 -30.16
C GLU A 53 13.93 5.92 -29.73
N ILE A 54 14.19 5.86 -28.41
CA ILE A 54 15.55 5.91 -27.86
C ILE A 54 16.36 4.67 -28.32
N ARG A 55 15.75 3.49 -28.26
CA ARG A 55 16.39 2.24 -28.74
C ARG A 55 16.77 2.33 -30.20
N ARG A 56 15.91 2.86 -31.06
CA ARG A 56 16.17 3.07 -32.50
C ARG A 56 17.28 4.10 -32.73
N ALA A 57 17.34 5.16 -31.91
CA ALA A 57 18.41 6.15 -31.99
C ALA A 57 19.80 5.59 -31.62
N LEU A 58 19.83 4.56 -30.76
CA LEU A 58 21.05 3.93 -30.28
C LEU A 58 21.48 2.72 -31.14
N GLU A 59 20.58 2.12 -31.92
CA GLU A 59 20.84 0.93 -32.76
C GLU A 59 21.99 1.07 -33.76
N PRO A 60 22.21 2.26 -34.41
CA PRO A 60 23.31 2.44 -35.37
C PRO A 60 24.70 2.58 -34.73
N LEU A 61 24.80 2.66 -33.40
CA LEU A 61 26.06 2.94 -32.71
C LEU A 61 26.79 1.65 -32.30
N GLU A 62 27.99 1.48 -32.80
CA GLU A 62 28.88 0.40 -32.36
C GLU A 62 29.49 0.70 -30.98
N GLY A 63 29.70 -0.34 -30.18
CA GLY A 63 30.33 -0.23 -28.84
C GLY A 63 29.35 -0.17 -27.67
N ILE A 64 28.04 -0.27 -27.88
CA ILE A 64 27.03 -0.45 -26.85
C ILE A 64 26.88 -1.97 -26.57
N ARG A 65 27.12 -2.39 -25.32
CA ARG A 65 27.04 -3.79 -24.88
C ARG A 65 25.66 -4.20 -24.42
N SER A 66 25.02 -3.33 -23.63
CA SER A 66 23.66 -3.57 -23.17
C SER A 66 22.92 -2.27 -22.84
N LEU A 67 21.59 -2.30 -22.99
CA LEU A 67 20.67 -1.24 -22.65
C LEU A 67 19.60 -1.79 -21.71
N GLY A 68 19.43 -1.17 -20.53
CA GLY A 68 18.41 -1.53 -19.57
C GLY A 68 17.47 -0.33 -19.34
N PHE A 69 16.23 -0.43 -19.79
CA PHE A 69 15.21 0.58 -19.60
C PHE A 69 14.35 0.27 -18.37
N GLN A 70 14.08 1.28 -17.56
CA GLN A 70 13.13 1.22 -16.45
C GLN A 70 12.13 2.37 -16.59
N LEU A 71 11.03 2.14 -17.29
CA LEU A 71 10.03 3.16 -17.62
C LEU A 71 9.39 3.78 -16.36
N GLY A 72 9.06 2.95 -15.37
CA GLY A 72 8.49 3.43 -14.11
C GLY A 72 9.41 4.35 -13.30
N ALA A 73 10.72 4.13 -13.37
CA ALA A 73 11.75 4.98 -12.78
C ALA A 73 12.27 6.07 -13.74
N ARG A 74 11.85 6.04 -15.01
CA ARG A 74 12.32 6.91 -16.08
C ARG A 74 13.85 6.89 -16.19
N THR A 75 14.44 5.68 -16.08
CA THR A 75 15.89 5.50 -16.12
C THR A 75 16.32 4.58 -17.24
N LEU A 76 17.49 4.89 -17.81
CA LEU A 76 18.17 4.10 -18.83
C LEU A 76 19.57 3.76 -18.35
N LYS A 77 19.87 2.48 -18.23
CA LYS A 77 21.22 1.96 -17.98
C LYS A 77 21.91 1.66 -19.30
N ILE A 78 23.02 2.32 -19.56
CA ILE A 78 23.83 2.12 -20.76
C ILE A 78 25.17 1.49 -20.36
N ASP A 79 25.41 0.27 -20.84
CA ASP A 79 26.73 -0.36 -20.80
C ASP A 79 27.37 -0.23 -22.16
N ALA A 80 28.34 0.64 -22.25
CA ALA A 80 29.05 0.97 -23.50
C ALA A 80 30.53 1.23 -23.21
N GLU A 81 31.32 1.16 -24.25
CA GLU A 81 32.75 1.56 -24.20
C GLU A 81 32.86 3.06 -23.95
N ASP A 82 33.95 3.50 -23.28
CA ASP A 82 34.12 4.93 -22.90
C ASP A 82 34.05 5.87 -24.10
N ARG A 83 34.38 5.43 -25.32
CA ARG A 83 34.26 6.23 -26.54
C ARG A 83 32.84 6.24 -27.13
N ALA A 84 32.05 5.22 -26.90
CA ALA A 84 30.68 5.10 -27.44
C ALA A 84 29.66 5.83 -26.56
N LEU A 85 29.91 5.98 -25.27
CA LEU A 85 28.99 6.61 -24.34
C LEU A 85 28.63 8.09 -24.67
N PRO A 86 29.58 8.98 -25.01
CA PRO A 86 29.26 10.34 -25.41
C PRO A 86 28.42 10.38 -26.69
N LEU A 87 28.67 9.48 -27.64
CA LEU A 87 27.93 9.37 -28.91
C LEU A 87 26.49 8.87 -28.65
N ALA A 88 26.34 7.94 -27.71
CA ALA A 88 25.01 7.47 -27.29
C ALA A 88 24.17 8.56 -26.63
N LEU A 89 24.78 9.36 -25.76
CA LEU A 89 24.09 10.49 -25.12
C LEU A 89 23.71 11.59 -26.13
N ASP A 90 24.58 11.85 -27.13
CA ASP A 90 24.27 12.80 -28.20
C ASP A 90 23.14 12.30 -29.13
N ALA A 91 23.13 11.01 -29.42
CA ALA A 91 22.04 10.39 -30.20
C ALA A 91 20.68 10.47 -29.48
N ILE A 92 20.66 10.25 -28.16
CA ILE A 92 19.46 10.39 -27.32
C ILE A 92 18.97 11.84 -27.34
N ARG A 93 19.88 12.82 -27.23
CA ARG A 93 19.51 14.26 -27.30
C ARG A 93 18.96 14.65 -28.66
N LYS A 94 19.57 14.12 -29.75
CA LYS A 94 19.06 14.34 -31.11
C LYS A 94 17.70 13.72 -31.37
N ALA A 95 17.35 12.66 -30.65
CA ALA A 95 16.02 12.06 -30.65
C ALA A 95 14.99 12.85 -29.77
N GLY A 96 15.41 13.98 -29.18
CA GLY A 96 14.52 14.85 -28.42
C GLY A 96 14.44 14.54 -26.92
N PHE A 97 15.32 13.66 -26.40
CA PHE A 97 15.34 13.27 -24.99
C PHE A 97 16.58 13.84 -24.29
N ASP A 98 16.45 14.24 -23.02
CA ASP A 98 17.57 14.76 -22.23
C ASP A 98 18.03 13.76 -21.18
N PRO A 99 19.11 12.98 -21.42
CA PRO A 99 19.66 12.02 -20.50
C PRO A 99 20.49 12.69 -19.43
N GLN A 100 20.00 12.75 -18.21
CA GLN A 100 20.70 13.24 -17.02
C GLN A 100 21.45 12.10 -16.33
N PRO A 101 22.74 12.22 -16.02
CA PRO A 101 23.50 11.16 -15.36
C PRO A 101 22.98 10.93 -13.94
N VAL A 102 22.61 9.68 -13.64
CA VAL A 102 22.34 9.26 -12.27
C VAL A 102 23.66 8.73 -11.71
N ALA A 103 24.20 9.39 -10.68
CA ALA A 103 25.42 8.95 -10.03
C ALA A 103 25.23 7.52 -9.50
N THR A 104 25.91 6.55 -10.12
CA THR A 104 25.97 5.19 -9.62
C THR A 104 26.77 5.19 -8.34
N ALA A 105 26.14 4.77 -7.25
CA ALA A 105 26.77 4.57 -5.96
C ALA A 105 27.77 3.41 -6.01
N ALA A 106 28.99 3.73 -6.40
CA ALA A 106 30.18 2.99 -5.98
C ALA A 106 30.87 3.87 -4.93
N ASN A 107 30.79 3.46 -3.67
CA ASN A 107 31.24 4.15 -2.47
C ASN A 107 30.36 5.33 -2.02
N THR A 108 29.23 5.03 -1.41
CA THR A 108 28.67 5.88 -0.35
C THR A 108 27.99 4.99 0.68
N GLN A 109 28.64 4.84 1.80
CA GLN A 109 27.94 4.61 3.08
C GLN A 109 26.88 5.71 3.20
N GLY A 110 25.61 5.29 3.32
CA GLY A 110 24.45 6.03 3.77
C GLY A 110 24.44 7.55 3.69
N SER A 111 24.02 8.14 2.59
CA SER A 111 23.38 9.46 2.66
C SER A 111 21.91 9.24 3.06
N GLN A 112 21.66 9.12 4.34
CA GLN A 112 20.32 9.22 4.90
C GLN A 112 19.89 10.69 4.72
N GLY A 113 18.85 10.94 3.88
CA GLY A 113 18.29 12.28 3.73
C GLY A 113 17.97 12.89 5.10
N ARG A 114 18.23 14.20 5.26
CA ARG A 114 18.05 14.90 6.55
C ARG A 114 16.59 15.06 6.87
N VAL A 115 16.22 14.81 8.12
CA VAL A 115 14.86 14.94 8.62
C VAL A 115 14.71 16.25 9.38
N PHE A 116 13.67 17.00 9.03
CA PHE A 116 13.33 18.28 9.67
C PHE A 116 11.94 18.19 10.26
N ARG A 117 11.76 18.71 11.47
CA ARG A 117 10.46 18.87 12.10
C ARG A 117 9.90 20.24 11.74
N ILE A 118 8.67 20.28 11.27
CA ILE A 118 7.96 21.52 10.93
C ILE A 118 6.66 21.52 11.77
N ALA A 119 6.70 22.21 12.90
CA ALA A 119 5.64 22.17 13.91
C ALA A 119 4.26 22.61 13.38
N THR A 120 4.23 23.49 12.40
CA THR A 120 3.02 24.02 11.76
C THR A 120 2.54 23.21 10.56
N MET A 121 3.23 22.12 10.19
CA MET A 121 2.82 21.23 9.09
C MET A 121 1.89 20.14 9.63
N ASP A 122 0.61 20.42 9.69
CA ASP A 122 -0.39 19.50 10.23
C ASP A 122 -1.46 19.06 9.22
N CYS A 123 -1.53 19.70 8.06
CA CYS A 123 -2.49 19.37 7.02
C CYS A 123 -1.89 19.28 5.61
N SER A 124 -2.64 18.66 4.69
CA SER A 124 -2.21 18.48 3.30
C SER A 124 -2.08 19.79 2.50
N ALA A 125 -2.73 20.86 2.95
CA ALA A 125 -2.59 22.18 2.33
C ALA A 125 -1.21 22.76 2.60
N GLU A 126 -0.72 22.66 3.82
CA GLU A 126 0.61 23.10 4.24
C GLU A 126 1.72 22.27 3.59
N GLU A 127 1.52 20.95 3.49
CA GLU A 127 2.39 20.08 2.68
C GLU A 127 2.49 20.57 1.23
N ALA A 128 1.35 20.89 0.61
CA ALA A 128 1.33 21.37 -0.77
C ALA A 128 2.07 22.71 -0.92
N GLU A 129 1.97 23.60 0.06
CA GLU A 129 2.69 24.87 0.07
C GLU A 129 4.20 24.67 0.17
N ILE A 130 4.65 23.78 1.06
CA ILE A 130 6.07 23.45 1.21
C ILE A 130 6.59 22.77 -0.07
N ARG A 131 5.84 21.82 -0.63
CA ARG A 131 6.21 21.14 -1.86
C ARG A 131 6.35 22.13 -3.02
N GLN A 132 5.40 23.04 -3.18
CA GLN A 132 5.44 24.09 -4.20
C GLN A 132 6.61 25.05 -4.01
N ALA A 133 7.01 25.35 -2.77
CA ALA A 133 8.17 26.19 -2.48
C ALA A 133 9.50 25.49 -2.83
N LEU A 134 9.54 24.17 -2.75
CA LEU A 134 10.72 23.35 -3.04
C LEU A 134 10.82 22.92 -4.52
N GLU A 135 9.71 22.91 -5.26
CA GLU A 135 9.64 22.47 -6.65
C GLU A 135 10.60 23.23 -7.61
N PRO A 136 10.86 24.54 -7.44
CA PRO A 136 11.77 25.29 -8.32
C PRO A 136 13.25 25.03 -8.04
N LEU A 137 13.61 24.27 -6.99
CA LEU A 137 14.98 24.07 -6.58
C LEU A 137 15.58 22.83 -7.24
N ASP A 138 16.60 23.04 -8.06
CA ASP A 138 17.41 21.97 -8.62
C ASP A 138 18.30 21.33 -7.52
N GLY A 139 18.50 20.00 -7.60
CA GLY A 139 19.34 19.25 -6.66
C GLY A 139 18.58 18.55 -5.52
N ILE A 140 17.26 18.63 -5.45
CA ILE A 140 16.42 17.84 -4.56
C ILE A 140 16.12 16.49 -5.25
N ARG A 141 16.52 15.37 -4.62
CA ARG A 141 16.34 14.02 -5.14
C ARG A 141 14.99 13.43 -4.74
N SER A 142 14.64 13.61 -3.46
CA SER A 142 13.34 13.14 -2.96
C SER A 142 12.86 13.95 -1.76
N LEU A 143 11.55 14.05 -1.61
CA LEU A 143 10.85 14.67 -0.49
C LEU A 143 9.90 13.67 0.15
N GLY A 144 10.12 13.36 1.42
CA GLY A 144 9.25 12.50 2.22
C GLY A 144 8.53 13.30 3.29
N PHE A 145 7.24 13.55 3.11
CA PHE A 145 6.41 14.25 4.09
C PHE A 145 5.75 13.24 5.03
N GLN A 146 5.88 13.46 6.32
CA GLN A 146 5.17 12.71 7.36
C GLN A 146 4.33 13.70 8.18
N LEU A 147 3.13 13.97 7.70
CA LEU A 147 2.21 14.93 8.33
C LEU A 147 1.87 14.54 9.78
N GLY A 148 1.78 13.24 10.08
CA GLY A 148 1.51 12.72 11.41
C GLY A 148 2.61 13.03 12.43
N ALA A 149 3.87 12.92 12.01
CA ALA A 149 5.04 13.26 12.80
C ALA A 149 5.44 14.72 12.66
N ARG A 150 4.80 15.47 11.75
CA ARG A 150 5.15 16.83 11.35
C ARG A 150 6.61 16.92 10.91
N THR A 151 7.07 15.89 10.17
CA THR A 151 8.44 15.81 9.69
C THR A 151 8.52 15.81 8.17
N LEU A 152 9.56 16.41 7.65
CA LEU A 152 9.93 16.43 6.26
C LEU A 152 11.33 15.84 6.11
N LYS A 153 11.43 14.72 5.40
CA LYS A 153 12.72 14.17 4.98
C LYS A 153 13.08 14.77 3.63
N ILE A 154 14.21 15.45 3.57
CA ILE A 154 14.75 16.02 2.33
C ILE A 154 15.99 15.21 1.96
N ASP A 155 15.98 14.61 0.80
CA ASP A 155 17.18 14.03 0.17
C ASP A 155 17.61 14.97 -0.94
N ALA A 156 18.71 15.69 -0.72
CA ALA A 156 19.22 16.69 -1.62
C ALA A 156 20.75 16.71 -1.62
N GLU A 157 21.32 17.41 -2.58
CA GLU A 157 22.76 17.68 -2.58
C GLU A 157 23.13 18.60 -1.43
N GLU A 158 24.35 18.44 -0.88
CA GLU A 158 24.79 19.18 0.32
C GLU A 158 24.62 20.69 0.20
N GLY A 159 24.87 21.25 -0.97
CA GLY A 159 24.69 22.68 -1.25
C GLY A 159 23.24 23.15 -1.39
N THR A 160 22.30 22.22 -1.58
CA THR A 160 20.87 22.54 -1.79
C THR A 160 20.11 22.65 -0.46
N TYR A 161 20.59 22.01 0.61
CA TYR A 161 19.92 22.07 1.92
C TYR A 161 19.67 23.50 2.44
N PRO A 162 20.63 24.42 2.42
CA PRO A 162 20.39 25.80 2.89
C PRO A 162 19.28 26.49 2.07
N LEU A 163 19.32 26.32 0.74
CA LEU A 163 18.31 26.88 -0.16
C LEU A 163 16.91 26.28 0.07
N ALA A 164 16.85 24.99 0.31
CA ALA A 164 15.60 24.30 0.63
C ALA A 164 15.01 24.79 1.97
N LEU A 165 15.86 24.94 3.00
CA LEU A 165 15.42 25.45 4.30
C LEU A 165 14.95 26.91 4.21
N ASP A 166 15.64 27.74 3.44
CA ASP A 166 15.23 29.12 3.23
C ASP A 166 13.94 29.22 2.41
N ALA A 167 13.76 28.36 1.41
CA ALA A 167 12.49 28.28 0.68
C ALA A 167 11.31 27.88 1.59
N ILE A 168 11.54 26.92 2.51
CA ILE A 168 10.55 26.52 3.51
C ILE A 168 10.25 27.69 4.47
N ARG A 169 11.27 28.41 4.94
CA ARG A 169 11.10 29.61 5.80
C ARG A 169 10.36 30.71 5.08
N ASN A 170 10.71 30.96 3.82
CA ASN A 170 10.03 31.93 2.97
C ASN A 170 8.58 31.52 2.68
N ALA A 171 8.27 30.23 2.70
CA ALA A 171 6.91 29.70 2.68
C ALA A 171 6.18 29.86 4.03
N GLY A 172 6.83 30.40 5.08
CA GLY A 172 6.23 30.69 6.39
C GLY A 172 6.27 29.52 7.36
N PHE A 173 7.12 28.52 7.09
CA PHE A 173 7.30 27.36 7.96
C PHE A 173 8.69 27.39 8.60
N ASP A 174 8.81 26.88 9.82
CA ASP A 174 10.09 26.81 10.53
C ASP A 174 10.60 25.36 10.58
N PRO A 175 11.54 24.98 9.70
CA PRO A 175 12.11 23.64 9.68
C PRO A 175 13.20 23.52 10.76
N GLN A 176 12.99 22.68 11.76
CA GLN A 176 13.95 22.36 12.81
C GLN A 176 14.59 20.99 12.55
N PRO A 177 15.93 20.86 12.59
CA PRO A 177 16.59 19.58 12.39
C PRO A 177 16.23 18.61 13.53
N VAL A 178 15.87 17.37 13.17
CA VAL A 178 15.68 16.29 14.15
C VAL A 178 17.03 15.62 14.38
N ALA A 179 17.61 15.77 15.57
CA ALA A 179 18.86 15.12 15.95
C ALA A 179 18.64 13.59 16.04
N GLY A 180 19.32 12.83 15.18
CA GLY A 180 19.26 11.38 15.21
C GLY A 180 20.18 10.74 14.18
N ALA A 181 21.25 10.09 14.67
CA ALA A 181 22.22 9.21 14.02
C ALA A 181 23.32 9.87 13.15
N GLY A 182 24.48 10.09 13.78
CA GLY A 182 25.77 10.21 13.12
C GLY A 182 26.48 11.53 13.33
N GLU A 183 26.96 11.74 14.56
CA GLU A 183 28.20 12.52 14.81
C GLU A 183 28.59 12.32 16.28
N THR A 184 29.55 11.46 16.51
CA THR A 184 30.40 11.47 17.70
C THR A 184 31.54 12.45 17.42
N GLU A 185 31.59 13.54 18.20
CA GLU A 185 32.82 14.00 18.85
C GLU A 185 32.61 15.33 19.59
N GLY A 186 32.93 15.31 20.86
CA GLY A 186 33.64 16.38 21.55
C GLY A 186 32.86 17.47 22.30
N GLY A 187 32.73 17.28 23.63
CA GLY A 187 32.85 18.46 24.55
C GLY A 187 31.60 18.86 25.32
N HIS A 188 31.50 18.32 26.52
CA HIS A 188 30.94 18.89 27.76
C HIS A 188 30.00 20.11 27.71
N ALA A 189 28.74 19.88 28.07
CA ALA A 189 28.07 20.66 29.12
C ALA A 189 26.83 19.90 29.59
N ALA A 190 26.82 19.53 30.87
CA ALA A 190 25.62 19.00 31.54
C ALA A 190 24.57 20.12 31.60
N GLY A 191 23.47 19.88 30.93
CA GLY A 191 22.23 20.64 31.02
C GLY A 191 21.10 19.64 30.98
N SER A 192 20.48 19.44 32.13
CA SER A 192 19.27 18.64 32.32
C SER A 192 18.24 18.90 31.23
N ALA A 193 18.08 17.96 30.31
CA ALA A 193 16.91 17.92 29.43
C ALA A 193 15.76 17.35 30.25
N GLU A 194 14.98 18.24 30.85
CA GLU A 194 13.63 17.94 31.29
C GLU A 194 12.84 17.48 30.10
N GLY A 195 12.29 16.27 30.21
CA GLY A 195 11.32 15.74 29.22
C GLY A 195 10.14 16.68 29.13
N ASP A 196 9.96 17.30 27.97
CA ASP A 196 8.74 18.02 27.65
C ASP A 196 7.57 17.04 27.59
N ASP A 197 6.93 16.94 28.74
CA ASP A 197 5.65 16.29 28.95
C ASP A 197 4.58 17.01 28.12
N HIS A 198 4.11 16.36 27.05
CA HIS A 198 3.09 16.86 26.13
C HIS A 198 1.72 17.15 26.79
N GLY A 199 1.62 17.06 28.13
CA GLY A 199 0.42 17.36 28.91
C GLY A 199 0.17 18.85 29.13
N HIS A 200 1.18 19.69 29.28
CA HIS A 200 1.00 21.08 29.71
C HIS A 200 0.68 22.06 28.58
N GLY A 201 1.13 21.86 27.36
CA GLY A 201 0.79 22.71 26.20
C GLY A 201 -0.67 22.53 25.75
N PHE A 202 -1.24 21.34 25.95
CA PHE A 202 -2.57 20.98 25.47
C PHE A 202 -3.70 21.49 26.38
N ALA A 203 -3.52 21.39 27.69
CA ALA A 203 -4.46 21.94 28.67
C ALA A 203 -4.53 23.48 28.55
N GLY A 204 -3.41 24.15 28.29
CA GLY A 204 -3.35 25.60 28.03
C GLY A 204 -4.08 26.04 26.75
N GLY A 205 -4.09 25.20 25.71
CA GLY A 205 -4.84 25.49 24.46
C GLY A 205 -6.35 25.42 24.63
N ILE A 206 -6.86 24.39 25.30
CA ILE A 206 -8.30 24.24 25.56
C ILE A 206 -8.80 25.32 26.50
N SER A 207 -8.08 25.58 27.60
CA SER A 207 -8.49 26.62 28.58
C SER A 207 -8.53 28.01 27.94
N ARG A 208 -7.58 28.32 27.03
CA ARG A 208 -7.55 29.55 26.23
C ARG A 208 -8.80 29.69 25.36
N LEU A 209 -9.22 28.63 24.66
CA LEU A 209 -10.38 28.62 23.78
C LEU A 209 -11.70 28.66 24.58
N VAL A 210 -11.79 27.98 25.73
CA VAL A 210 -12.92 28.07 26.65
C VAL A 210 -13.05 29.48 27.20
N ALA A 211 -11.94 30.10 27.60
CA ALA A 211 -11.95 31.50 28.05
C ALA A 211 -12.39 32.45 26.92
N ALA A 212 -11.91 32.26 25.69
CA ALA A 212 -12.35 33.02 24.53
C ALA A 212 -13.85 32.90 24.27
N LEU A 213 -14.42 31.68 24.39
CA LEU A 213 -15.85 31.45 24.25
C LEU A 213 -16.66 32.14 25.37
N VAL A 214 -16.17 32.09 26.62
CA VAL A 214 -16.80 32.77 27.76
C VAL A 214 -16.79 34.29 27.54
N PHE A 215 -15.65 34.87 27.09
CA PHE A 215 -15.61 36.31 26.77
C PHE A 215 -16.48 36.66 25.58
N ALA A 216 -16.53 35.86 24.53
CA ALA A 216 -17.39 36.06 23.37
C ALA A 216 -18.88 36.06 23.79
N THR A 217 -19.30 35.06 24.59
CA THR A 217 -20.64 34.96 25.15
C THR A 217 -20.92 36.16 26.08
N GLY A 218 -19.96 36.56 26.90
CA GLY A 218 -20.05 37.73 27.75
C GLY A 218 -20.27 39.03 26.96
N ALA A 219 -19.56 39.20 25.83
CA ALA A 219 -19.77 40.34 24.92
C ALA A 219 -21.18 40.33 24.30
N GLU A 220 -21.72 39.16 23.94
CA GLU A 220 -23.08 38.99 23.41
C GLU A 220 -24.13 39.33 24.45
N VAL A 221 -24.02 38.79 25.66
CA VAL A 221 -24.92 39.10 26.79
C VAL A 221 -24.88 40.58 27.14
N LEU A 222 -23.68 41.17 27.14
CA LEU A 222 -23.52 42.62 27.42
C LEU A 222 -24.20 43.46 26.34
N SER A 223 -24.07 43.09 25.08
CA SER A 223 -24.72 43.77 23.95
C SER A 223 -26.26 43.73 24.05
N PHE A 224 -26.83 42.66 24.65
CA PHE A 224 -28.26 42.48 24.73
C PHE A 224 -28.91 43.17 25.97
N PHE A 225 -28.19 43.17 27.09
CA PHE A 225 -28.77 43.63 28.38
C PHE A 225 -28.24 44.98 28.89
N ALA A 226 -27.08 45.46 28.32
CA ALA A 226 -26.50 46.69 28.84
C ALA A 226 -27.24 47.94 28.36
N PRO A 227 -27.33 48.99 29.21
CA PRO A 227 -27.88 50.28 28.79
C PRO A 227 -27.11 50.87 27.62
N ASP A 228 -27.79 51.65 26.78
CA ASP A 228 -27.24 52.28 25.57
C ASP A 228 -26.30 53.44 25.87
N GLN A 229 -25.33 53.22 26.78
CA GLN A 229 -24.31 54.17 27.19
C GLN A 229 -22.97 53.83 26.55
N MET A 230 -22.19 54.87 26.19
CA MET A 230 -20.89 54.73 25.52
C MET A 230 -19.91 53.83 26.29
N ALA A 231 -19.93 53.91 27.63
CA ALA A 231 -19.04 53.10 28.47
C ALA A 231 -19.27 51.59 28.31
N TRP A 232 -20.54 51.16 28.22
CA TRP A 232 -20.87 49.74 28.03
C TRP A 232 -20.55 49.22 26.61
N LYS A 233 -20.71 50.10 25.59
CA LYS A 233 -20.28 49.80 24.22
C LYS A 233 -18.75 49.60 24.13
N VAL A 234 -17.97 50.48 24.75
CA VAL A 234 -16.50 50.33 24.79
C VAL A 234 -16.07 49.09 25.57
N ALA A 235 -16.75 48.80 26.69
CA ALA A 235 -16.47 47.59 27.46
C ALA A 235 -16.76 46.31 26.64
N GLY A 236 -17.90 46.25 25.95
CA GLY A 236 -18.27 45.13 25.08
C GLY A 236 -17.30 44.96 23.92
N MET A 237 -16.88 46.03 23.29
CA MET A 237 -15.85 46.00 22.22
C MET A 237 -14.50 45.48 22.74
N ALA A 238 -14.07 45.92 23.94
CA ALA A 238 -12.81 45.45 24.52
C ALA A 238 -12.86 43.93 24.88
N ILE A 239 -14.00 43.47 25.41
CA ILE A 239 -14.21 42.04 25.73
C ILE A 239 -14.20 41.21 24.43
N ALA A 240 -14.88 41.67 23.38
CA ALA A 240 -14.89 41.04 22.07
C ALA A 240 -13.50 40.97 21.42
N ALA A 241 -12.76 42.09 21.51
CA ALA A 241 -11.37 42.14 21.01
C ALA A 241 -10.45 41.17 21.77
N LEU A 242 -10.61 41.04 23.09
CA LEU A 242 -9.88 40.07 23.90
C LEU A 242 -10.24 38.63 23.50
N ALA A 243 -11.52 38.32 23.27
CA ALA A 243 -11.96 37.04 22.82
C ALA A 243 -11.37 36.65 21.45
N ILE A 244 -11.39 37.60 20.50
CA ILE A 244 -10.78 37.42 19.16
C ILE A 244 -9.27 37.22 19.28
N TRP A 245 -8.58 37.97 20.14
CA TRP A 245 -7.15 37.81 20.36
C TRP A 245 -6.82 36.45 20.96
N LEU A 246 -7.56 35.98 21.94
CA LEU A 246 -7.36 34.67 22.56
C LEU A 246 -7.62 33.49 21.60
N ALA A 247 -8.67 33.57 20.78
CA ALA A 247 -9.03 32.50 19.88
C ALA A 247 -8.28 32.55 18.54
N GLY A 248 -8.10 33.76 17.99
CA GLY A 248 -7.84 33.94 16.58
C GLY A 248 -6.38 34.20 16.19
N ILE A 249 -5.43 34.29 17.15
CA ILE A 249 -4.06 34.72 16.85
C ILE A 249 -3.38 33.82 15.80
N ASP A 250 -3.61 32.52 15.87
CA ASP A 250 -3.02 31.55 14.95
C ASP A 250 -3.69 31.61 13.57
N THR A 251 -5.02 31.76 13.54
CA THR A 251 -5.83 31.96 12.32
C THR A 251 -5.43 33.26 11.61
N TYR A 252 -5.24 34.35 12.35
CA TYR A 252 -4.79 35.62 11.78
C TYR A 252 -3.37 35.56 11.22
N LYS A 253 -2.43 34.92 11.91
CA LYS A 253 -1.07 34.72 11.39
C LYS A 253 -1.07 33.96 10.06
N LYS A 254 -1.79 32.84 10.00
CA LYS A 254 -1.93 32.02 8.78
C LYS A 254 -2.69 32.78 7.68
N GLY A 255 -3.76 33.49 8.04
CA GLY A 255 -4.59 34.26 7.11
C GLY A 255 -3.87 35.46 6.49
N ILE A 256 -3.18 36.27 7.27
CA ILE A 256 -2.40 37.41 6.79
C ILE A 256 -1.24 36.92 5.91
N ALA A 257 -0.54 35.86 6.33
CA ALA A 257 0.52 35.29 5.53
C ALA A 257 0.01 34.78 4.17
N ALA A 258 -1.18 34.20 4.08
CA ALA A 258 -1.81 33.80 2.84
C ALA A 258 -2.20 34.99 1.96
N LEU A 259 -2.82 36.02 2.54
CA LEU A 259 -3.19 37.27 1.83
C LEU A 259 -1.98 38.01 1.25
N LEU A 260 -0.88 38.09 1.99
CA LEU A 260 0.35 38.71 1.50
C LEU A 260 0.95 37.99 0.29
N ARG A 261 0.66 36.68 0.15
CA ARG A 261 1.08 35.85 -1.00
C ARG A 261 0.03 35.82 -2.14
N GLY A 262 -1.05 36.57 -2.01
CA GLY A 262 -2.16 36.58 -2.99
C GLY A 262 -2.98 35.25 -3.01
N LYS A 263 -2.88 34.43 -1.97
CA LYS A 263 -3.64 33.18 -1.86
C LYS A 263 -4.85 33.37 -0.93
N LEU A 264 -6.04 33.09 -1.45
CA LEU A 264 -7.29 33.10 -0.70
C LEU A 264 -7.55 31.71 -0.12
N ASN A 265 -7.04 31.42 1.06
CA ASN A 265 -7.35 30.21 1.82
C ASN A 265 -8.44 30.46 2.89
N ILE A 266 -8.87 29.41 3.57
CA ILE A 266 -9.91 29.47 4.61
C ILE A 266 -9.56 30.47 5.71
N ASN A 267 -8.32 30.46 6.18
CA ASN A 267 -7.83 31.35 7.24
C ASN A 267 -7.87 32.83 6.79
N ALA A 268 -7.55 33.11 5.51
CA ALA A 268 -7.65 34.43 4.93
C ALA A 268 -9.09 34.94 4.89
N LEU A 269 -10.03 34.08 4.42
CA LEU A 269 -11.46 34.44 4.40
C LEU A 269 -12.01 34.72 5.79
N MET A 270 -11.67 33.87 6.78
CA MET A 270 -12.12 34.08 8.17
C MET A 270 -11.53 35.34 8.78
N SER A 271 -10.24 35.61 8.55
CA SER A 271 -9.60 36.83 9.02
C SER A 271 -10.26 38.09 8.44
N VAL A 272 -10.57 38.09 7.15
CA VAL A 272 -11.30 39.20 6.48
C VAL A 272 -12.72 39.33 7.04
N ALA A 273 -13.45 38.24 7.17
CA ALA A 273 -14.84 38.25 7.67
C ALA A 273 -14.93 38.77 9.10
N VAL A 274 -14.07 38.28 10.00
CA VAL A 274 -14.08 38.69 11.41
C VAL A 274 -13.63 40.17 11.57
N THR A 275 -12.57 40.58 10.84
CA THR A 275 -12.11 41.94 10.85
C THR A 275 -13.18 42.90 10.31
N GLY A 276 -13.83 42.54 9.21
CA GLY A 276 -14.90 43.30 8.61
C GLY A 276 -16.10 43.43 9.56
N ALA A 277 -16.52 42.33 10.19
CA ALA A 277 -17.61 42.36 11.17
C ALA A 277 -17.28 43.26 12.39
N PHE A 278 -16.03 43.18 12.87
CA PHE A 278 -15.60 44.04 13.97
C PHE A 278 -15.64 45.52 13.58
N LEU A 279 -15.17 45.90 12.38
CA LEU A 279 -15.14 47.28 11.89
C LEU A 279 -16.54 47.88 11.64
N ILE A 280 -17.53 47.06 11.26
CA ILE A 280 -18.92 47.53 11.08
C ILE A 280 -19.72 47.58 12.39
N GLY A 281 -19.09 47.31 13.53
CA GLY A 281 -19.72 47.40 14.84
C GLY A 281 -20.42 46.13 15.35
N GLN A 282 -20.27 45.00 14.62
CA GLN A 282 -20.81 43.67 15.02
C GLN A 282 -19.79 42.91 15.89
N TRP A 283 -19.29 43.54 16.95
CA TRP A 283 -18.22 43.03 17.80
C TRP A 283 -18.54 41.67 18.46
N PRO A 284 -19.76 41.49 19.04
CA PRO A 284 -20.08 40.22 19.70
C PRO A 284 -20.14 39.08 18.71
N GLU A 285 -20.78 39.28 17.54
CA GLU A 285 -20.83 38.27 16.48
C GLU A 285 -19.41 37.92 15.96
N ALA A 286 -18.55 38.93 15.74
CA ALA A 286 -17.16 38.70 15.32
C ALA A 286 -16.38 37.82 16.32
N ALA A 287 -16.53 38.09 17.61
CA ALA A 287 -15.88 37.32 18.68
C ALA A 287 -16.43 35.90 18.76
N MET A 288 -17.74 35.70 18.64
CA MET A 288 -18.38 34.41 18.67
C MET A 288 -17.94 33.56 17.46
N VAL A 289 -17.91 34.15 16.26
CA VAL A 289 -17.44 33.51 15.04
C VAL A 289 -15.99 32.99 15.18
N MET A 290 -15.09 33.86 15.69
CA MET A 290 -13.70 33.47 15.88
C MET A 290 -13.53 32.37 16.92
N ALA A 291 -14.23 32.47 18.06
CA ALA A 291 -14.15 31.49 19.13
C ALA A 291 -14.66 30.11 18.67
N LEU A 292 -15.81 30.08 18.00
CA LEU A 292 -16.40 28.86 17.50
C LEU A 292 -15.54 28.25 16.39
N TYR A 293 -15.01 29.07 15.48
CA TYR A 293 -14.11 28.60 14.43
C TYR A 293 -12.85 27.92 14.99
N ALA A 294 -12.18 28.55 15.96
CA ALA A 294 -10.99 27.98 16.58
C ALA A 294 -11.28 26.68 17.36
N ILE A 295 -12.45 26.57 17.99
CA ILE A 295 -12.92 25.33 18.63
C ILE A 295 -13.16 24.24 17.58
N ALA A 296 -13.78 24.58 16.45
CA ALA A 296 -13.98 23.65 15.36
C ALA A 296 -12.65 23.11 14.83
N GLU A 297 -11.69 24.00 14.54
CA GLU A 297 -10.34 23.63 14.08
C GLU A 297 -9.66 22.66 15.08
N LEU A 298 -9.77 22.91 16.38
CA LEU A 298 -9.26 22.00 17.41
C LEU A 298 -9.94 20.63 17.41
N ILE A 299 -11.28 20.59 17.28
CA ILE A 299 -12.03 19.31 17.24
C ILE A 299 -11.68 18.52 15.98
N GLU A 300 -11.54 19.20 14.87
CA GLU A 300 -11.14 18.62 13.58
C GLU A 300 -9.73 18.02 13.65
N ALA A 301 -8.76 18.77 14.17
CA ALA A 301 -7.40 18.28 14.40
C ALA A 301 -7.39 17.00 15.27
N LYS A 302 -8.14 17.01 16.38
CA LYS A 302 -8.31 15.82 17.25
C LYS A 302 -8.95 14.64 16.54
N ALA A 303 -9.90 14.87 15.66
CA ALA A 303 -10.57 13.80 14.95
C ALA A 303 -9.62 13.14 13.94
N VAL A 304 -8.80 13.93 13.24
CA VAL A 304 -7.73 13.46 12.36
C VAL A 304 -6.69 12.68 13.17
N ASP A 305 -6.24 13.22 14.30
CA ASP A 305 -5.29 12.52 15.19
C ASP A 305 -5.87 11.22 15.73
N ARG A 306 -7.17 11.17 16.05
CA ARG A 306 -7.82 9.94 16.48
C ARG A 306 -7.84 8.88 15.38
N ALA A 307 -8.06 9.26 14.13
CA ALA A 307 -7.98 8.36 13.00
C ALA A 307 -6.55 7.87 12.78
N ARG A 308 -5.55 8.73 12.93
CA ARG A 308 -4.12 8.42 12.84
C ARG A 308 -3.65 7.56 14.02
N ASN A 309 -4.08 7.87 15.25
CA ASN A 309 -3.72 7.09 16.45
C ASN A 309 -4.31 5.67 16.43
N ALA A 310 -5.37 5.44 15.66
CA ALA A 310 -5.84 4.09 15.41
C ALA A 310 -4.81 3.21 14.67
N ILE A 311 -3.88 3.84 13.95
CA ILE A 311 -2.75 3.22 13.27
C ILE A 311 -1.52 3.19 14.20
N LYS A 312 -1.27 4.29 14.96
CA LYS A 312 -0.19 4.33 15.95
C LYS A 312 -0.28 3.24 17.01
N GLY A 313 -1.48 2.81 17.39
CA GLY A 313 -1.69 1.68 18.28
C GLY A 313 -1.11 0.36 17.76
N LEU A 314 -0.78 0.28 16.45
CA LEU A 314 0.00 -0.84 15.90
C LEU A 314 1.51 -0.69 16.18
N LEU A 315 2.00 0.55 16.31
CA LEU A 315 3.41 0.85 16.64
C LEU A 315 3.76 0.48 18.08
N GLU A 316 2.84 0.68 19.01
CA GLU A 316 3.01 0.36 20.44
C GLU A 316 2.98 -1.16 20.72
N LEU A 317 2.87 -1.98 19.67
CA LEU A 317 2.81 -3.44 19.81
C LEU A 317 4.18 -4.09 19.96
N ALA A 318 5.29 -3.47 19.55
CA ALA A 318 6.62 -4.03 19.69
C ALA A 318 7.24 -3.63 21.06
N PRO A 319 7.79 -4.58 21.83
CA PRO A 319 8.58 -4.28 23.01
C PRO A 319 9.85 -3.50 22.66
N GLU A 320 10.32 -2.66 23.55
CA GLU A 320 11.58 -1.92 23.39
C GLU A 320 12.82 -2.79 23.66
N GLU A 321 12.68 -3.85 24.45
CA GLU A 321 13.74 -4.77 24.85
C GLU A 321 13.39 -6.22 24.50
N ALA A 322 14.41 -7.02 24.21
CA ALA A 322 14.35 -8.46 23.98
C ALA A 322 15.27 -9.19 24.95
N LEU A 323 14.86 -10.38 25.41
CA LEU A 323 15.69 -11.25 26.26
C LEU A 323 16.56 -12.13 25.35
N VAL A 324 17.83 -11.75 25.19
CA VAL A 324 18.77 -12.36 24.25
C VAL A 324 19.75 -13.28 24.97
N LEU A 325 20.07 -14.44 24.37
CA LEU A 325 21.08 -15.37 24.86
C LEU A 325 22.48 -14.83 24.53
N GLY A 326 23.23 -14.46 25.56
CA GLY A 326 24.60 -14.01 25.41
C GLY A 326 25.58 -15.17 25.13
N THR A 327 26.74 -14.86 24.63
CA THR A 327 27.83 -15.82 24.36
C THR A 327 28.31 -16.57 25.59
N ASN A 328 28.04 -16.05 26.80
CA ASN A 328 28.30 -16.65 28.10
C ASN A 328 27.19 -17.59 28.58
N GLY A 329 26.13 -17.83 27.75
CA GLY A 329 24.99 -18.65 28.16
C GLY A 329 23.98 -17.95 29.06
N ALA A 330 24.18 -16.67 29.40
CA ALA A 330 23.26 -15.90 30.24
C ALA A 330 22.24 -15.14 29.36
N TRP A 331 21.01 -15.03 29.87
CA TRP A 331 19.95 -14.23 29.24
C TRP A 331 20.05 -12.78 29.70
N THR A 332 20.16 -11.85 28.74
CA THR A 332 20.28 -10.42 29.01
C THR A 332 19.21 -9.63 28.28
N ALA A 333 18.57 -8.68 28.97
CA ALA A 333 17.68 -7.72 28.35
C ALA A 333 18.53 -6.79 27.45
N THR A 334 18.19 -6.75 26.18
CA THR A 334 18.94 -6.01 25.16
C THR A 334 17.95 -5.15 24.37
N PRO A 335 18.24 -3.86 24.10
CA PRO A 335 17.39 -3.03 23.25
C PRO A 335 17.19 -3.70 21.88
N VAL A 336 15.92 -3.81 21.45
CA VAL A 336 15.53 -4.51 20.20
C VAL A 336 16.28 -3.97 18.98
N ALA A 337 16.57 -2.66 18.96
CA ALA A 337 17.31 -2.02 17.88
C ALA A 337 18.77 -2.51 17.74
N SER A 338 19.35 -3.10 18.78
CA SER A 338 20.74 -3.59 18.80
C SER A 338 20.86 -5.11 18.63
N VAL A 339 19.73 -5.83 18.50
CA VAL A 339 19.74 -7.30 18.33
C VAL A 339 20.10 -7.65 16.89
N ALA A 340 21.12 -8.49 16.73
CA ALA A 340 21.58 -8.94 15.41
C ALA A 340 20.74 -10.12 14.88
N ILE A 341 20.73 -10.28 13.56
CA ILE A 341 20.15 -11.47 12.90
C ILE A 341 20.94 -12.71 13.34
N GLY A 342 20.24 -13.83 13.60
CA GLY A 342 20.81 -15.07 14.13
C GLY A 342 20.90 -15.11 15.66
N ALA A 343 20.60 -14.03 16.38
CA ALA A 343 20.54 -14.03 17.84
C ALA A 343 19.36 -14.89 18.33
N THR A 344 19.57 -15.61 19.43
CA THR A 344 18.49 -16.39 20.07
C THR A 344 17.78 -15.52 21.10
N VAL A 345 16.46 -15.39 20.94
CA VAL A 345 15.57 -14.63 21.80
C VAL A 345 14.58 -15.56 22.50
N ARG A 346 14.27 -15.26 23.76
CA ARG A 346 13.29 -16.00 24.57
C ARG A 346 12.09 -15.13 24.87
N ILE A 347 10.91 -15.70 24.78
CA ILE A 347 9.64 -15.09 25.17
C ILE A 347 8.84 -16.01 26.07
N LYS A 348 8.20 -15.43 27.09
CA LYS A 348 7.36 -16.13 28.07
C LYS A 348 5.88 -15.95 27.73
N PRO A 349 5.00 -16.79 28.29
CA PRO A 349 3.55 -16.57 28.17
C PRO A 349 3.14 -15.17 28.66
N GLY A 350 2.30 -14.51 27.89
CA GLY A 350 1.84 -13.14 28.10
C GLY A 350 2.75 -12.05 27.53
N GLU A 351 3.98 -12.38 27.12
CA GLU A 351 4.91 -11.41 26.52
C GLU A 351 4.65 -11.25 25.01
N ARG A 352 5.03 -10.08 24.50
CA ARG A 352 5.01 -9.81 23.06
C ARG A 352 6.30 -10.25 22.40
N VAL A 353 6.19 -10.74 21.18
CA VAL A 353 7.34 -11.10 20.33
C VAL A 353 8.06 -9.81 19.91
N PRO A 354 9.36 -9.62 20.26
CA PRO A 354 10.06 -8.36 19.97
C PRO A 354 10.54 -8.23 18.51
N LEU A 355 10.85 -9.33 17.85
CA LEU A 355 11.45 -9.40 16.51
C LEU A 355 10.86 -10.56 15.71
N ASP A 356 10.95 -10.49 14.40
CA ASP A 356 10.62 -11.64 13.55
C ASP A 356 11.69 -12.72 13.70
N GLY A 357 11.24 -13.98 13.75
CA GLY A 357 12.17 -15.09 13.92
C GLY A 357 11.56 -16.45 13.63
N LYS A 358 12.38 -17.49 13.79
CA LYS A 358 12.02 -18.88 13.61
C LYS A 358 12.18 -19.62 14.93
N VAL A 359 11.14 -20.28 15.39
CA VAL A 359 11.16 -21.06 16.65
C VAL A 359 12.23 -22.15 16.56
N THR A 360 13.11 -22.18 17.54
CA THR A 360 14.17 -23.18 17.68
C THR A 360 13.85 -24.18 18.78
N LYS A 361 13.13 -23.73 19.84
CA LYS A 361 12.80 -24.58 20.99
C LYS A 361 11.49 -24.11 21.65
N GLY A 362 10.75 -25.07 22.20
CA GLY A 362 9.47 -24.85 22.87
C GLY A 362 8.28 -25.05 21.94
N ASN A 363 7.10 -25.17 22.54
CA ASN A 363 5.80 -25.21 21.86
C ASN A 363 4.86 -24.24 22.59
N GLY A 364 4.05 -23.50 21.83
CA GLY A 364 3.12 -22.54 22.40
C GLY A 364 2.12 -22.05 21.37
N ALA A 365 1.09 -21.35 21.82
CA ALA A 365 0.11 -20.70 20.97
C ALA A 365 0.39 -19.19 20.93
N ILE A 366 0.46 -18.60 19.75
CA ILE A 366 0.69 -17.18 19.53
C ILE A 366 -0.55 -16.52 18.95
N ASN A 367 -1.03 -15.48 19.61
CA ASN A 367 -2.07 -14.61 19.09
C ASN A 367 -1.46 -13.66 18.05
N GLN A 368 -1.75 -13.92 16.80
CA GLN A 368 -1.23 -13.14 15.66
C GLN A 368 -2.19 -12.03 15.22
N ALA A 369 -3.31 -11.82 15.91
CA ALA A 369 -4.30 -10.79 15.57
C ALA A 369 -3.72 -9.38 15.33
N PRO A 370 -2.69 -8.93 16.05
CA PRO A 370 -2.08 -7.63 15.80
C PRO A 370 -1.47 -7.47 14.40
N VAL A 371 -1.03 -8.56 13.77
CA VAL A 371 -0.35 -8.57 12.47
C VAL A 371 -1.26 -9.12 11.37
N THR A 372 -1.95 -10.24 11.62
CA THR A 372 -2.75 -10.94 10.60
C THR A 372 -4.23 -10.55 10.63
N GLY A 373 -4.70 -9.96 11.72
CA GLY A 373 -6.11 -9.67 11.96
C GLY A 373 -6.96 -10.89 12.36
N GLU A 374 -6.34 -12.06 12.58
CA GLU A 374 -7.01 -13.29 12.99
C GLU A 374 -7.01 -13.43 14.51
N SER A 375 -8.19 -13.56 15.09
CA SER A 375 -8.35 -13.62 16.56
C SER A 375 -8.08 -15.00 17.18
N ILE A 376 -7.89 -16.03 16.36
CA ILE A 376 -7.64 -17.39 16.84
C ILE A 376 -6.12 -17.56 17.01
N PRO A 377 -5.62 -17.90 18.21
CA PRO A 377 -4.21 -18.19 18.43
C PRO A 377 -3.73 -19.35 17.55
N VAL A 378 -2.51 -19.25 17.04
CA VAL A 378 -1.88 -20.26 16.16
C VAL A 378 -0.84 -21.01 16.96
N ASP A 379 -0.93 -22.34 16.98
CA ASP A 379 0.08 -23.20 17.58
C ASP A 379 1.42 -23.08 16.84
N LYS A 380 2.50 -22.98 17.60
CA LYS A 380 3.88 -22.85 17.12
C LYS A 380 4.77 -23.94 17.71
N ALA A 381 5.56 -24.53 16.86
CA ALA A 381 6.55 -25.57 17.15
C ALA A 381 7.92 -25.20 16.55
N PRO A 382 9.00 -25.90 16.90
CA PRO A 382 10.30 -25.67 16.28
C PRO A 382 10.24 -25.77 14.75
N GLY A 383 10.73 -24.72 14.10
CA GLY A 383 10.68 -24.56 12.65
C GLY A 383 9.64 -23.55 12.16
N ASP A 384 8.68 -23.16 12.99
CA ASP A 384 7.63 -22.19 12.62
C ASP A 384 8.11 -20.74 12.76
N GLN A 385 7.53 -19.85 11.95
CA GLN A 385 7.80 -18.41 12.03
C GLN A 385 6.99 -17.73 13.11
N VAL A 386 7.59 -16.74 13.77
CA VAL A 386 6.96 -15.80 14.70
C VAL A 386 7.20 -14.36 14.24
N PHE A 387 6.23 -13.49 14.50
CA PHE A 387 6.25 -12.11 14.00
C PHE A 387 6.26 -11.10 15.14
N ALA A 388 7.04 -10.04 15.00
CA ALA A 388 7.10 -8.93 15.94
C ALA A 388 5.71 -8.35 16.24
N GLY A 389 5.47 -8.00 17.52
CA GLY A 389 4.20 -7.43 17.96
C GLY A 389 3.09 -8.44 18.28
N THR A 390 3.23 -9.72 17.89
CA THR A 390 2.30 -10.80 18.27
C THR A 390 2.45 -11.17 19.75
N ILE A 391 1.45 -11.83 20.34
CA ILE A 391 1.43 -12.13 21.78
C ILE A 391 1.55 -13.63 21.99
N ASN A 392 2.54 -14.06 22.76
CA ASN A 392 2.67 -15.45 23.19
C ASN A 392 1.64 -15.74 24.29
N GLU A 393 0.69 -16.61 24.04
CA GLU A 393 -0.36 -16.95 25.03
C GLU A 393 0.04 -18.13 25.92
N THR A 394 0.73 -19.13 25.34
CA THR A 394 1.04 -20.36 26.09
C THR A 394 2.46 -20.84 25.78
N GLY A 395 3.12 -21.43 26.77
CA GLY A 395 4.45 -22.00 26.58
C GLY A 395 5.58 -20.95 26.52
N GLU A 396 6.79 -21.31 26.93
CA GLU A 396 8.00 -20.54 26.70
C GLU A 396 8.56 -20.91 25.33
N LEU A 397 8.89 -19.93 24.51
CA LEU A 397 9.45 -20.14 23.19
C LEU A 397 10.84 -19.50 23.10
N GLU A 398 11.78 -20.22 22.50
CA GLU A 398 13.06 -19.68 22.04
C GLU A 398 13.04 -19.65 20.52
N PHE A 399 13.46 -18.54 19.93
CA PHE A 399 13.49 -18.37 18.48
C PHE A 399 14.77 -17.67 18.03
N GLU A 400 15.21 -17.95 16.83
CA GLU A 400 16.32 -17.30 16.15
C GLU A 400 15.80 -16.10 15.34
N VAL A 401 16.40 -14.94 15.52
CA VAL A 401 16.02 -13.69 14.85
C VAL A 401 16.34 -13.77 13.36
N THR A 402 15.34 -13.48 12.51
CA THR A 402 15.47 -13.52 11.04
C THR A 402 15.47 -12.14 10.39
N ALA A 403 15.02 -11.09 11.09
CA ALA A 403 14.97 -9.73 10.56
C ALA A 403 15.41 -8.70 11.61
N LEU A 404 16.07 -7.62 11.17
CA LEU A 404 16.40 -6.48 12.02
C LEU A 404 15.12 -5.74 12.45
N SER A 405 15.17 -5.01 13.55
CA SER A 405 14.02 -4.26 14.10
C SER A 405 13.39 -3.29 13.08
N SER A 406 14.21 -2.67 12.23
CA SER A 406 13.74 -1.77 11.17
C SER A 406 13.08 -2.49 9.99
N ASN A 407 13.25 -3.80 9.87
CA ASN A 407 12.77 -4.60 8.74
C ASN A 407 11.86 -5.77 9.15
N THR A 408 11.35 -5.76 10.37
CA THR A 408 10.34 -6.73 10.82
C THR A 408 9.05 -6.57 10.04
N THR A 409 8.23 -7.61 9.99
CA THR A 409 6.90 -7.58 9.37
C THR A 409 6.07 -6.41 9.91
N LEU A 410 6.10 -6.18 11.23
CA LEU A 410 5.42 -5.05 11.85
C LEU A 410 5.99 -3.69 11.38
N ALA A 411 7.31 -3.54 11.28
CA ALA A 411 7.94 -2.32 10.78
C ALA A 411 7.54 -2.03 9.31
N ARG A 412 7.47 -3.06 8.46
CA ARG A 412 7.01 -2.95 7.08
C ARG A 412 5.53 -2.57 6.97
N ILE A 413 4.68 -3.12 7.85
CA ILE A 413 3.26 -2.71 7.96
C ILE A 413 3.16 -1.22 8.25
N ILE A 414 3.90 -0.74 9.23
CA ILE A 414 3.92 0.66 9.64
C ILE A 414 4.36 1.55 8.48
N GLN A 415 5.47 1.21 7.85
CA GLN A 415 6.00 1.95 6.71
C GLN A 415 5.03 2.00 5.53
N ALA A 416 4.38 0.87 5.20
CA ALA A 416 3.37 0.83 4.15
C ALA A 416 2.17 1.73 4.45
N VAL A 417 1.72 1.77 5.71
CA VAL A 417 0.61 2.64 6.14
C VAL A 417 1.02 4.12 6.15
N GLU A 418 2.24 4.44 6.56
CA GLU A 418 2.77 5.81 6.50
C GLU A 418 2.91 6.30 5.06
N GLN A 419 3.44 5.48 4.16
CA GLN A 419 3.51 5.79 2.73
C GLN A 419 2.12 5.97 2.11
N ALA A 420 1.16 5.14 2.52
CA ALA A 420 -0.23 5.23 2.06
C ALA A 420 -0.88 6.58 2.41
N GLN A 421 -0.53 7.18 3.54
CA GLN A 421 -1.04 8.49 3.95
C GLN A 421 -0.49 9.63 3.07
N GLY A 422 0.68 9.46 2.46
CA GLY A 422 1.29 10.42 1.53
C GLY A 422 0.66 10.45 0.14
N THR A 423 -0.12 9.42 -0.25
CA THR A 423 -0.76 9.35 -1.56
C THR A 423 -2.18 9.91 -1.53
N ARG A 424 -2.44 10.95 -2.35
CA ARG A 424 -3.76 11.59 -2.40
C ARG A 424 -4.76 10.76 -3.19
N ALA A 425 -5.88 10.44 -2.57
CA ALA A 425 -7.01 9.77 -3.20
C ALA A 425 -7.64 10.62 -4.34
N PRO A 426 -8.24 10.00 -5.37
CA PRO A 426 -8.90 10.72 -6.47
C PRO A 426 -9.94 11.73 -5.99
N THR A 427 -10.78 11.35 -5.01
CA THR A 427 -11.77 12.25 -4.42
C THR A 427 -11.12 13.43 -3.71
N GLN A 428 -9.99 13.23 -3.04
CA GLN A 428 -9.24 14.31 -2.39
C GLN A 428 -8.70 15.30 -3.41
N ARG A 429 -8.10 14.83 -4.49
CA ARG A 429 -7.63 15.69 -5.61
C ARG A 429 -8.77 16.50 -6.22
N PHE A 430 -9.95 15.89 -6.38
CA PHE A 430 -11.14 16.58 -6.86
C PHE A 430 -11.57 17.70 -5.90
N VAL A 431 -11.63 17.43 -4.59
CA VAL A 431 -12.02 18.42 -3.56
C VAL A 431 -11.01 19.56 -3.50
N ASP A 432 -9.71 19.29 -3.56
CA ASP A 432 -8.65 20.31 -3.56
C ASP A 432 -8.78 21.23 -4.79
N ARG A 433 -9.00 20.66 -5.97
CA ARG A 433 -9.21 21.42 -7.21
C ARG A 433 -10.50 22.22 -7.17
N PHE A 434 -11.57 21.64 -6.64
CA PHE A 434 -12.83 22.36 -6.44
C PHE A 434 -12.63 23.54 -5.50
N ALA A 435 -11.99 23.36 -4.36
CA ALA A 435 -11.75 24.42 -3.38
C ALA A 435 -10.90 25.57 -3.96
N SER A 436 -9.89 25.26 -4.78
CA SER A 436 -9.01 26.27 -5.41
C SER A 436 -9.74 27.19 -6.42
N ILE A 437 -10.83 26.75 -6.99
CA ILE A 437 -11.68 27.54 -7.91
C ILE A 437 -12.83 28.20 -7.14
N TYR A 438 -13.47 27.44 -6.26
CA TYR A 438 -14.65 27.86 -5.51
C TYR A 438 -14.36 29.03 -4.57
N THR A 439 -13.25 29.00 -3.81
CA THR A 439 -12.94 30.01 -2.82
C THR A 439 -12.73 31.41 -3.41
N PRO A 440 -11.95 31.61 -4.48
CA PRO A 440 -11.87 32.90 -5.17
C PRO A 440 -13.20 33.35 -5.81
N ALA A 441 -13.97 32.42 -6.35
CA ALA A 441 -15.28 32.75 -6.95
C ALA A 441 -16.25 33.29 -5.90
N VAL A 442 -16.33 32.65 -4.74
CA VAL A 442 -17.16 33.13 -3.61
C VAL A 442 -16.72 34.51 -3.12
N PHE A 443 -15.40 34.73 -3.02
CA PHE A 443 -14.87 36.02 -2.64
C PHE A 443 -15.31 37.13 -3.63
N ALA A 444 -15.21 36.86 -4.93
CA ALA A 444 -15.69 37.78 -5.98
C ALA A 444 -17.19 38.05 -5.89
N ILE A 445 -17.99 37.00 -5.61
CA ILE A 445 -19.46 37.13 -5.41
C ILE A 445 -19.75 37.98 -4.17
N ALA A 446 -19.03 37.76 -3.07
CA ALA A 446 -19.22 38.55 -1.85
C ALA A 446 -18.90 40.05 -2.10
N VAL A 447 -17.81 40.35 -2.80
CA VAL A 447 -17.48 41.73 -3.22
C VAL A 447 -18.59 42.30 -4.13
N ALA A 448 -19.09 41.52 -5.08
CA ALA A 448 -20.19 41.94 -5.93
C ALA A 448 -21.46 42.22 -5.14
N VAL A 449 -21.81 41.40 -4.16
CA VAL A 449 -22.94 41.62 -3.23
C VAL A 449 -22.73 42.93 -2.45
N ALA A 450 -21.55 43.16 -1.86
CA ALA A 450 -21.26 44.38 -1.13
C ALA A 450 -21.45 45.65 -1.97
N VAL A 451 -21.05 45.58 -3.26
CA VAL A 451 -21.08 46.73 -4.16
C VAL A 451 -22.47 46.93 -4.80
N LEU A 452 -23.10 45.86 -5.25
CA LEU A 452 -24.32 45.96 -6.08
C LEU A 452 -25.62 46.11 -5.27
N THR A 453 -25.69 45.52 -4.07
CA THR A 453 -26.95 45.52 -3.28
C THR A 453 -27.39 46.92 -2.82
N PRO A 454 -26.52 47.88 -2.54
CA PRO A 454 -26.96 49.25 -2.24
C PRO A 454 -27.70 49.88 -3.43
N PHE A 455 -27.26 49.64 -4.64
CA PHE A 455 -27.84 50.20 -5.85
C PHE A 455 -29.11 49.47 -6.30
N LEU A 456 -29.14 48.13 -6.15
CA LEU A 456 -30.23 47.29 -6.66
C LEU A 456 -31.38 47.17 -5.67
N MET A 457 -31.09 47.15 -4.37
CA MET A 457 -32.07 46.86 -3.30
C MET A 457 -32.27 48.04 -2.35
N GLY A 458 -31.57 49.16 -2.55
CA GLY A 458 -31.68 50.33 -1.67
C GLY A 458 -31.13 50.15 -0.25
N LEU A 459 -30.29 49.12 -0.04
CA LEU A 459 -29.68 48.84 1.27
C LEU A 459 -28.60 49.86 1.60
N THR A 460 -28.36 50.06 2.89
CA THR A 460 -27.22 50.85 3.33
C THR A 460 -25.91 50.11 3.02
N TRP A 461 -24.82 50.85 2.88
CA TRP A 461 -23.49 50.24 2.66
C TRP A 461 -23.07 49.28 3.78
N LEU A 462 -23.46 49.58 5.02
CA LEU A 462 -23.17 48.73 6.18
C LEU A 462 -23.98 47.40 6.13
N GLU A 463 -25.24 47.46 5.75
CA GLU A 463 -26.06 46.26 5.58
C GLU A 463 -25.57 45.39 4.40
N ALA A 464 -25.15 46.00 3.30
CA ALA A 464 -24.58 45.31 2.16
C ALA A 464 -23.25 44.60 2.51
N LEU A 465 -22.39 45.32 3.25
CA LEU A 465 -21.12 44.73 3.71
C LEU A 465 -21.37 43.59 4.69
N TYR A 466 -22.31 43.75 5.65
CA TYR A 466 -22.68 42.67 6.57
C TYR A 466 -23.15 41.41 5.82
N LYS A 467 -24.06 41.57 4.85
CA LYS A 467 -24.51 40.43 4.02
C LYS A 467 -23.36 39.75 3.25
N ALA A 468 -22.43 40.55 2.73
CA ALA A 468 -21.23 40.01 2.04
C ALA A 468 -20.33 39.22 3.00
N LEU A 469 -20.15 39.70 4.24
CA LEU A 469 -19.35 39.01 5.25
C LEU A 469 -20.04 37.72 5.72
N VAL A 470 -21.35 37.71 5.92
CA VAL A 470 -22.15 36.51 6.22
C VAL A 470 -21.99 35.48 5.08
N LEU A 471 -22.07 35.92 3.82
CA LEU A 471 -21.88 35.08 2.65
C LEU A 471 -20.49 34.44 2.65
N LEU A 472 -19.42 35.19 2.95
CA LEU A 472 -18.05 34.68 3.03
C LEU A 472 -17.91 33.55 4.05
N VAL A 473 -18.54 33.71 5.23
CA VAL A 473 -18.50 32.69 6.29
C VAL A 473 -19.25 31.44 5.88
N ILE A 474 -20.49 31.56 5.37
CA ILE A 474 -21.30 30.40 4.92
C ILE A 474 -20.62 29.61 3.82
N ALA A 475 -20.01 30.32 2.89
CA ALA A 475 -19.43 29.71 1.70
C ALA A 475 -18.05 29.06 1.91
N CYS A 476 -17.47 29.10 3.13
CA CYS A 476 -16.23 28.36 3.41
C CYS A 476 -16.41 26.85 3.17
N PRO A 477 -15.62 26.16 2.34
CA PRO A 477 -15.77 24.74 2.06
C PRO A 477 -15.16 23.83 3.15
N CYS A 478 -15.08 24.27 4.42
CA CYS A 478 -14.35 23.62 5.51
C CYS A 478 -14.74 22.14 5.68
N ALA A 479 -16.03 21.85 5.86
CA ALA A 479 -16.55 20.49 6.04
C ALA A 479 -16.21 19.56 4.88
N LEU A 480 -16.18 20.08 3.64
CA LEU A 480 -15.87 19.29 2.45
C LEU A 480 -14.39 18.91 2.41
N VAL A 481 -13.50 19.86 2.68
CA VAL A 481 -12.04 19.68 2.63
C VAL A 481 -11.58 18.68 3.69
N ILE A 482 -12.15 18.73 4.89
CA ILE A 482 -11.75 17.89 6.03
C ILE A 482 -12.33 16.48 5.94
N SER A 483 -13.56 16.34 5.40
CA SER A 483 -14.25 15.04 5.37
C SER A 483 -13.47 13.96 4.60
N THR A 484 -12.77 14.35 3.54
CA THR A 484 -12.09 13.40 2.64
C THR A 484 -10.88 12.74 3.31
N PRO A 485 -9.86 13.47 3.83
CA PRO A 485 -8.73 12.83 4.48
C PRO A 485 -9.13 12.00 5.71
N VAL A 486 -10.07 12.48 6.53
CA VAL A 486 -10.57 11.73 7.70
C VAL A 486 -11.19 10.40 7.28
N THR A 487 -12.01 10.41 6.23
CA THR A 487 -12.68 9.21 5.74
C THR A 487 -11.68 8.21 5.13
N VAL A 488 -10.73 8.69 4.31
CA VAL A 488 -9.69 7.85 3.67
C VAL A 488 -8.79 7.24 4.74
N VAL A 489 -8.25 8.03 5.68
CA VAL A 489 -7.40 7.52 6.76
C VAL A 489 -8.15 6.51 7.64
N SER A 490 -9.44 6.76 7.93
CA SER A 490 -10.28 5.81 8.66
C SER A 490 -10.48 4.50 7.89
N GLY A 491 -10.61 4.57 6.56
CA GLY A 491 -10.70 3.40 5.69
C GLY A 491 -9.40 2.58 5.68
N LEU A 492 -8.26 3.24 5.50
CA LEU A 492 -6.94 2.61 5.55
C LEU A 492 -6.69 1.93 6.91
N ALA A 493 -7.01 2.62 8.01
CA ALA A 493 -6.89 2.06 9.36
C ALA A 493 -7.82 0.85 9.58
N ALA A 494 -9.04 0.88 9.01
CA ALA A 494 -9.98 -0.23 9.09
C ALA A 494 -9.50 -1.45 8.28
N GLY A 495 -8.82 -1.24 7.15
CA GLY A 495 -8.15 -2.27 6.37
C GLY A 495 -6.98 -2.90 7.14
N ALA A 496 -6.07 -2.07 7.64
CA ALA A 496 -4.88 -2.51 8.37
C ALA A 496 -5.23 -3.39 9.59
N ARG A 497 -6.26 -3.02 10.35
CA ARG A 497 -6.76 -3.83 11.48
C ARG A 497 -7.28 -5.22 11.09
N ARG A 498 -7.52 -5.46 9.81
CA ARG A 498 -7.97 -6.75 9.26
C ARG A 498 -6.88 -7.48 8.52
N GLY A 499 -5.63 -7.04 8.66
CA GLY A 499 -4.50 -7.59 7.93
C GLY A 499 -4.50 -7.24 6.43
N ILE A 500 -5.21 -6.16 6.03
CA ILE A 500 -5.23 -5.65 4.66
C ILE A 500 -4.46 -4.35 4.62
N LEU A 501 -3.25 -4.38 4.09
CA LEU A 501 -2.39 -3.21 3.95
C LEU A 501 -2.56 -2.60 2.57
N ILE A 502 -3.22 -1.45 2.50
CA ILE A 502 -3.48 -0.72 1.26
C ILE A 502 -2.47 0.42 1.16
N LYS A 503 -1.64 0.45 0.11
CA LYS A 503 -0.53 1.40 -0.06
C LYS A 503 -0.97 2.79 -0.56
N GLY A 504 -2.24 3.13 -0.46
CA GLY A 504 -2.68 4.47 -0.81
C GLY A 504 -4.18 4.67 -0.84
N GLY A 505 -4.61 5.92 -0.66
CA GLY A 505 -6.01 6.31 -0.78
C GLY A 505 -6.57 6.06 -2.18
N THR A 506 -5.73 6.11 -3.21
CA THR A 506 -6.09 5.77 -4.59
C THR A 506 -6.58 4.33 -4.69
N TYR A 507 -5.78 3.37 -4.22
CA TYR A 507 -6.13 1.95 -4.28
C TYR A 507 -7.33 1.60 -3.39
N LEU A 508 -7.47 2.30 -2.24
CA LEU A 508 -8.67 2.18 -1.40
C LEU A 508 -9.94 2.64 -2.13
N GLU A 509 -9.88 3.71 -2.92
CA GLU A 509 -11.05 4.17 -3.68
C GLU A 509 -11.28 3.33 -4.94
N ASP A 510 -10.24 2.90 -5.65
CA ASP A 510 -10.34 2.25 -6.95
C ASP A 510 -10.67 0.76 -6.86
N ALA A 511 -10.43 0.10 -5.72
CA ALA A 511 -10.78 -1.31 -5.53
C ALA A 511 -12.29 -1.60 -5.77
N ARG A 512 -13.17 -0.61 -5.60
CA ARG A 512 -14.61 -0.72 -5.93
C ARG A 512 -14.88 -0.85 -7.42
N LEU A 513 -13.94 -0.43 -8.27
CA LEU A 513 -14.05 -0.43 -9.73
C LEU A 513 -13.67 -1.77 -10.34
N LEU A 514 -13.04 -2.66 -9.58
CA LEU A 514 -12.61 -3.97 -10.06
C LEU A 514 -13.79 -4.74 -10.66
N LYS A 515 -13.56 -5.26 -11.87
CA LYS A 515 -14.49 -6.11 -12.64
C LYS A 515 -13.98 -7.53 -12.78
N ALA A 516 -12.66 -7.71 -12.76
CA ALA A 516 -12.03 -9.01 -12.80
C ALA A 516 -10.85 -9.06 -11.83
N VAL A 517 -10.51 -10.25 -11.35
CA VAL A 517 -9.29 -10.53 -10.58
C VAL A 517 -8.65 -11.77 -11.15
N ALA A 518 -7.40 -11.63 -11.56
CA ALA A 518 -6.53 -12.75 -11.89
C ALA A 518 -5.94 -13.33 -10.61
N LEU A 519 -6.06 -14.63 -10.45
CA LEU A 519 -5.62 -15.37 -9.27
C LEU A 519 -4.48 -16.31 -9.69
N ASP A 520 -3.30 -16.16 -9.08
CA ASP A 520 -2.30 -17.19 -9.20
C ASP A 520 -2.75 -18.47 -8.47
N LYS A 521 -2.25 -19.63 -8.86
CA LYS A 521 -2.61 -20.90 -8.25
C LYS A 521 -1.87 -21.11 -6.92
N THR A 522 -0.53 -21.14 -6.99
CA THR A 522 0.32 -21.66 -5.91
C THR A 522 0.46 -20.64 -4.80
N GLY A 523 0.28 -21.05 -3.53
CA GLY A 523 0.36 -20.13 -2.39
C GLY A 523 -0.81 -19.13 -2.29
N THR A 524 -1.64 -19.02 -3.34
CA THR A 524 -2.77 -18.10 -3.43
C THR A 524 -4.10 -18.85 -3.31
N ILE A 525 -4.49 -19.63 -4.34
CA ILE A 525 -5.70 -20.49 -4.29
C ILE A 525 -5.45 -21.71 -3.43
N THR A 526 -4.23 -22.25 -3.50
CA THR A 526 -3.78 -23.44 -2.79
C THR A 526 -2.91 -23.09 -1.60
N GLU A 527 -2.64 -24.07 -0.72
CA GLU A 527 -1.80 -23.88 0.46
C GLU A 527 -0.31 -23.60 0.13
N GLY A 528 0.13 -23.88 -1.12
CA GLY A 528 1.54 -23.83 -1.51
C GLY A 528 2.38 -24.93 -0.87
N LYS A 529 1.74 -25.92 -0.25
CA LYS A 529 2.35 -27.07 0.44
C LYS A 529 1.87 -28.35 -0.19
N PRO A 530 2.52 -28.82 -1.27
CA PRO A 530 2.15 -30.07 -1.93
C PRO A 530 2.20 -31.23 -0.93
N LYS A 531 1.22 -32.14 -1.00
CA LYS A 531 1.12 -33.33 -0.17
C LYS A 531 1.04 -34.57 -1.05
N LEU A 532 1.66 -35.67 -0.64
CA LEU A 532 1.49 -36.97 -1.29
C LEU A 532 0.05 -37.44 -1.03
N VAL A 533 -0.77 -37.51 -2.08
CA VAL A 533 -2.21 -37.90 -1.97
C VAL A 533 -2.48 -39.30 -2.39
N LYS A 534 -1.64 -39.89 -3.27
CA LYS A 534 -1.70 -41.28 -3.69
C LYS A 534 -0.32 -41.70 -4.16
N TRP A 535 0.03 -42.95 -3.89
CA TRP A 535 1.18 -43.59 -4.51
C TRP A 535 0.84 -45.05 -4.75
N GLN A 536 1.50 -45.65 -5.71
CA GLN A 536 1.33 -47.06 -6.03
C GLN A 536 2.58 -47.63 -6.67
N VAL A 537 2.90 -48.89 -6.36
CA VAL A 537 3.95 -49.67 -7.03
C VAL A 537 3.48 -49.99 -8.45
N TRP A 538 4.36 -49.86 -9.40
CA TRP A 538 4.12 -50.20 -10.80
C TRP A 538 4.97 -51.41 -11.15
N GLY A 539 4.35 -52.54 -11.46
CA GLY A 539 5.04 -53.81 -11.68
C GLY A 539 5.18 -54.73 -10.45
N ALA A 540 6.07 -55.68 -10.47
CA ALA A 540 6.21 -56.74 -9.46
C ALA A 540 7.21 -56.43 -8.33
N GLY A 541 7.41 -55.13 -7.98
CA GLY A 541 8.36 -54.68 -6.95
C GLY A 541 7.86 -54.93 -5.52
N ASN A 542 8.83 -55.10 -4.58
CA ASN A 542 8.53 -55.10 -3.16
C ASN A 542 8.19 -53.67 -2.71
N GLU A 543 7.00 -53.46 -2.18
CA GLU A 543 6.47 -52.16 -1.77
C GLU A 543 7.39 -51.38 -0.81
N VAL A 544 7.93 -52.07 0.22
CA VAL A 544 8.81 -51.46 1.22
C VAL A 544 10.15 -51.01 0.59
N ALA A 545 10.70 -51.84 -0.31
CA ALA A 545 11.94 -51.52 -0.99
C ALA A 545 11.78 -50.31 -1.93
N VAL A 546 10.66 -50.22 -2.65
CA VAL A 546 10.33 -49.12 -3.57
C VAL A 546 10.12 -47.82 -2.79
N GLN A 547 9.42 -47.86 -1.65
CA GLN A 547 9.28 -46.72 -0.75
C GLN A 547 10.64 -46.20 -0.26
N GLN A 548 11.52 -47.09 0.19
CA GLN A 548 12.84 -46.71 0.67
C GLN A 548 13.68 -46.10 -0.43
N MET A 549 13.68 -46.69 -1.64
CA MET A 549 14.35 -46.14 -2.82
C MET A 549 13.87 -44.75 -3.22
N ALA A 550 12.55 -44.54 -3.24
CA ALA A 550 11.96 -43.24 -3.54
C ALA A 550 12.34 -42.20 -2.48
N ALA A 551 12.22 -42.56 -1.18
CA ALA A 551 12.59 -41.68 -0.07
C ALA A 551 14.07 -41.31 -0.11
N SER A 552 14.97 -42.22 -0.48
CA SER A 552 16.43 -41.98 -0.62
C SER A 552 16.75 -40.88 -1.64
N LEU A 553 16.14 -40.93 -2.82
CA LEU A 553 16.36 -39.94 -3.87
C LEU A 553 15.65 -38.61 -3.51
N ALA A 554 14.43 -38.69 -3.06
CA ALA A 554 13.62 -37.52 -2.73
C ALA A 554 14.23 -36.71 -1.59
N ALA A 555 14.82 -37.35 -0.56
CA ALA A 555 15.44 -36.68 0.59
C ALA A 555 16.65 -35.81 0.22
N ARG A 556 17.28 -36.03 -0.94
CA ARG A 556 18.41 -35.26 -1.43
C ARG A 556 18.02 -34.04 -2.27
N SER A 557 16.71 -33.84 -2.49
CA SER A 557 16.16 -32.78 -3.31
C SER A 557 15.38 -31.77 -2.49
N ASP A 558 15.68 -30.49 -2.69
CA ASP A 558 14.92 -29.39 -2.08
C ASP A 558 13.61 -29.08 -2.78
N HIS A 559 13.30 -29.76 -3.87
CA HIS A 559 12.09 -29.54 -4.65
C HIS A 559 10.83 -29.86 -3.83
N PRO A 560 9.77 -29.00 -3.85
CA PRO A 560 8.56 -29.19 -3.03
C PRO A 560 7.89 -30.55 -3.20
N VAL A 561 7.86 -31.08 -4.43
CA VAL A 561 7.30 -32.41 -4.73
C VAL A 561 8.13 -33.52 -4.07
N SER A 562 9.45 -33.41 -4.09
CA SER A 562 10.33 -34.37 -3.43
C SER A 562 10.12 -34.36 -1.90
N LYS A 563 10.03 -33.17 -1.30
CA LYS A 563 9.71 -33.02 0.14
C LYS A 563 8.35 -33.63 0.49
N ALA A 564 7.34 -33.44 -0.37
CA ALA A 564 6.01 -34.03 -0.18
C ALA A 564 6.05 -35.57 -0.23
N ILE A 565 6.86 -36.15 -1.12
CA ILE A 565 7.05 -37.62 -1.22
C ILE A 565 7.72 -38.14 0.06
N VAL A 566 8.80 -37.52 0.53
CA VAL A 566 9.48 -37.92 1.79
C VAL A 566 8.54 -37.87 2.98
N GLN A 567 7.82 -36.78 3.14
CA GLN A 567 6.88 -36.58 4.26
C GLN A 567 5.69 -37.55 4.17
N GLY A 568 5.20 -37.80 2.97
CA GLY A 568 4.03 -38.67 2.78
C GLY A 568 4.35 -40.17 2.90
N LEU A 569 5.57 -40.58 2.61
CA LEU A 569 6.02 -41.98 2.77
C LEU A 569 6.41 -42.29 4.22
N ASP A 570 6.89 -41.29 4.97
CA ASP A 570 7.35 -41.42 6.37
C ASP A 570 8.30 -42.58 6.61
N VAL A 571 9.18 -42.87 5.64
CA VAL A 571 10.19 -43.93 5.72
C VAL A 571 11.58 -43.35 5.48
N LYS A 572 12.58 -43.93 6.13
CA LYS A 572 13.97 -43.63 5.88
C LYS A 572 14.53 -44.69 4.94
N GLY A 573 15.08 -44.29 3.82
CA GLY A 573 15.80 -45.13 2.92
C GLY A 573 17.32 -45.08 3.14
N PRO A 574 18.11 -45.98 2.47
CA PRO A 574 19.54 -45.91 2.45
C PRO A 574 20.04 -44.62 1.76
N GLU A 575 21.26 -44.24 2.01
CA GLU A 575 21.81 -43.01 1.41
C GLU A 575 21.98 -43.16 -0.10
N ALA A 576 21.54 -42.19 -0.88
CA ALA A 576 21.70 -42.19 -2.33
C ALA A 576 23.09 -41.68 -2.69
N GLU A 577 23.81 -42.44 -3.52
CA GLU A 577 25.13 -42.12 -4.06
C GLU A 577 25.01 -41.52 -5.49
N SER A 578 26.04 -40.80 -5.94
CA SER A 578 26.10 -40.22 -7.29
C SER A 578 24.86 -39.40 -7.67
N PHE A 579 24.31 -38.68 -6.68
CA PHE A 579 23.08 -37.87 -6.85
C PHE A 579 23.28 -36.72 -7.84
N LYS A 580 22.34 -36.57 -8.79
CA LYS A 580 22.34 -35.50 -9.79
C LYS A 580 20.93 -34.96 -9.98
N ALA A 581 20.79 -33.64 -9.87
CA ALA A 581 19.57 -32.94 -10.24
C ALA A 581 19.52 -32.75 -11.77
N LEU A 582 18.36 -33.03 -12.35
CA LEU A 582 18.05 -32.85 -13.77
C LEU A 582 17.06 -31.68 -13.89
N PRO A 583 17.53 -30.46 -14.25
CA PRO A 583 16.68 -29.26 -14.26
C PRO A 583 15.41 -29.46 -15.11
N GLY A 584 14.23 -29.17 -14.51
CA GLY A 584 12.92 -29.31 -15.16
C GLY A 584 12.47 -30.74 -15.44
N ARG A 585 13.19 -31.78 -14.98
CA ARG A 585 12.88 -33.18 -15.21
C ARG A 585 12.74 -34.02 -13.94
N GLY A 586 13.66 -33.87 -13.00
CA GLY A 586 13.70 -34.62 -11.75
C GLY A 586 15.09 -34.78 -11.19
N VAL A 587 15.36 -35.96 -10.61
CA VAL A 587 16.63 -36.31 -10.00
C VAL A 587 17.02 -37.76 -10.37
N GLU A 588 18.32 -38.03 -10.43
CA GLU A 588 18.89 -39.39 -10.60
C GLU A 588 19.96 -39.68 -9.54
N GLY A 589 20.17 -40.96 -9.24
CA GLY A 589 21.21 -41.40 -8.31
C GLY A 589 21.27 -42.90 -8.18
N MET A 590 22.26 -43.37 -7.45
CA MET A 590 22.46 -44.81 -7.17
C MET A 590 21.98 -45.12 -5.76
N VAL A 591 21.14 -46.14 -5.62
CA VAL A 591 20.69 -46.63 -4.30
C VAL A 591 20.89 -48.15 -4.27
N ASN A 592 21.68 -48.64 -3.34
CA ASN A 592 22.06 -50.05 -3.24
C ASN A 592 22.64 -50.65 -4.56
N GLY A 593 23.41 -49.86 -5.32
CA GLY A 593 24.00 -50.27 -6.58
C GLY A 593 23.03 -50.24 -7.79
N VAL A 594 21.79 -49.82 -7.60
CA VAL A 594 20.80 -49.69 -8.69
C VAL A 594 20.70 -48.21 -9.08
N ARG A 595 20.81 -47.92 -10.39
CA ARG A 595 20.55 -46.59 -10.93
C ARG A 595 19.05 -46.31 -10.91
N LEU A 596 18.67 -45.23 -10.26
CA LEU A 596 17.27 -44.82 -10.11
C LEU A 596 17.06 -43.40 -10.61
N MET A 597 15.90 -43.15 -11.16
CA MET A 597 15.42 -41.84 -11.59
C MET A 597 14.11 -41.55 -10.91
N LEU A 598 13.98 -40.37 -10.30
CA LEU A 598 12.72 -39.86 -9.74
C LEU A 598 12.38 -38.55 -10.44
N GLY A 599 11.37 -38.58 -11.34
CA GLY A 599 11.09 -37.43 -12.17
C GLY A 599 9.70 -37.38 -12.77
N ASN A 600 9.46 -36.33 -13.56
CA ASN A 600 8.20 -36.15 -14.27
C ASN A 600 8.04 -37.09 -15.47
N HIS A 601 6.81 -37.08 -16.03
CA HIS A 601 6.49 -37.89 -17.22
C HIS A 601 7.49 -37.68 -18.36
N ARG A 602 7.92 -36.44 -18.60
CA ARG A 602 8.88 -36.12 -19.67
C ARG A 602 10.22 -36.86 -19.53
N LEU A 603 10.78 -36.92 -18.31
CA LEU A 603 12.01 -37.67 -18.06
C LEU A 603 11.87 -39.15 -18.44
N ILE A 604 10.79 -39.78 -17.98
CA ILE A 604 10.55 -41.22 -18.18
C ILE A 604 10.21 -41.53 -19.64
N HIS A 605 9.52 -40.62 -20.32
CA HIS A 605 9.22 -40.74 -21.75
C HIS A 605 10.48 -40.64 -22.61
N GLU A 606 11.39 -39.67 -22.28
CA GLU A 606 12.69 -39.54 -22.96
C GLU A 606 13.61 -40.77 -22.80
N GLN A 607 13.43 -41.56 -21.74
CA GLN A 607 14.12 -42.83 -21.53
C GLN A 607 13.43 -44.02 -22.22
N GLY A 608 12.25 -43.79 -22.85
CA GLY A 608 11.51 -44.85 -23.53
C GLY A 608 10.81 -45.85 -22.61
N LEU A 609 10.59 -45.47 -21.33
CA LEU A 609 10.02 -46.33 -20.29
C LEU A 609 8.50 -46.15 -20.12
N CYS A 610 7.85 -45.31 -20.92
CA CYS A 610 6.39 -45.09 -20.88
C CYS A 610 5.67 -46.12 -21.72
N GLY A 611 4.77 -46.87 -21.07
CA GLY A 611 3.85 -47.77 -21.76
C GLY A 611 2.41 -47.15 -21.79
N PRO A 612 1.52 -47.67 -22.70
CA PRO A 612 0.14 -47.14 -22.83
C PRO A 612 -0.68 -47.19 -21.55
N GLU A 613 -0.46 -48.22 -20.72
CA GLU A 613 -1.16 -48.33 -19.43
C GLU A 613 -0.75 -47.27 -18.44
N LEU A 614 0.55 -46.92 -18.39
CA LEU A 614 1.07 -45.88 -17.56
C LEU A 614 0.54 -44.51 -18.01
N GLU A 615 0.53 -44.27 -19.31
CA GLU A 615 0.00 -42.99 -19.85
C GLU A 615 -1.51 -42.83 -19.53
N ALA A 616 -2.29 -43.88 -19.60
CA ALA A 616 -3.68 -43.82 -19.22
C ALA A 616 -3.87 -43.46 -17.73
N GLU A 617 -3.03 -44.02 -16.83
CA GLU A 617 -3.10 -43.68 -15.39
C GLU A 617 -2.63 -42.25 -15.12
N LEU A 618 -1.60 -41.78 -15.82
CA LEU A 618 -1.13 -40.39 -15.73
C LEU A 618 -2.24 -39.39 -16.08
N VAL A 619 -2.97 -39.66 -17.18
CA VAL A 619 -4.12 -38.82 -17.59
C VAL A 619 -5.22 -38.78 -16.52
N ILE A 620 -5.46 -39.87 -15.79
CA ILE A 620 -6.43 -39.89 -14.69
C ILE A 620 -6.01 -38.93 -13.58
N HIS A 621 -4.75 -38.98 -13.19
CA HIS A 621 -4.22 -38.10 -12.15
C HIS A 621 -4.19 -36.63 -12.60
N GLU A 622 -3.77 -36.37 -13.82
CA GLU A 622 -3.75 -35.01 -14.39
C GLU A 622 -5.15 -34.39 -14.44
N LYS A 623 -6.17 -35.16 -14.84
CA LYS A 623 -7.58 -34.75 -14.82
C LYS A 623 -8.09 -34.43 -13.40
N GLN A 624 -7.43 -34.97 -12.36
CA GLN A 624 -7.72 -34.68 -10.96
C GLN A 624 -6.89 -33.51 -10.41
N GLY A 625 -6.10 -32.85 -11.23
CA GLY A 625 -5.22 -31.73 -10.83
C GLY A 625 -4.01 -32.15 -9.99
N ARG A 626 -3.55 -33.40 -10.13
CA ARG A 626 -2.41 -33.96 -9.40
C ARG A 626 -1.16 -33.92 -10.26
N THR A 627 -0.04 -33.55 -9.65
CA THR A 627 1.28 -33.66 -10.27
C THR A 627 1.81 -35.07 -10.03
N VAL A 628 2.17 -35.78 -11.10
CA VAL A 628 2.70 -37.14 -10.99
C VAL A 628 4.21 -37.13 -11.12
N THR A 629 4.86 -37.83 -10.20
CA THR A 629 6.30 -38.13 -10.23
C THR A 629 6.46 -39.64 -10.27
N LEU A 630 7.38 -40.12 -11.13
CA LEU A 630 7.60 -41.52 -11.37
C LEU A 630 8.99 -41.90 -10.84
N LEU A 631 9.10 -43.03 -10.15
CA LEU A 631 10.35 -43.70 -9.85
C LEU A 631 10.56 -44.78 -10.90
N ALA A 632 11.75 -44.78 -11.54
CA ALA A 632 12.13 -45.75 -12.54
C ALA A 632 13.58 -46.19 -12.35
N ASP A 633 13.90 -47.39 -12.78
CA ASP A 633 15.26 -47.89 -13.02
C ASP A 633 15.51 -48.04 -14.53
N ASP A 634 16.62 -48.69 -14.92
CA ASP A 634 16.94 -48.90 -16.31
C ASP A 634 16.04 -49.99 -16.98
N SER A 635 15.24 -50.73 -16.19
CA SER A 635 14.35 -51.79 -16.67
C SER A 635 12.89 -51.33 -16.84
N GLY A 636 12.44 -50.28 -16.12
CA GLY A 636 11.09 -49.78 -16.21
C GLY A 636 10.67 -48.89 -15.03
N VAL A 637 9.42 -48.51 -15.04
CA VAL A 637 8.83 -47.75 -13.96
C VAL A 637 8.54 -48.65 -12.77
N LEU A 638 8.96 -48.26 -11.57
CA LEU A 638 8.82 -48.98 -10.31
C LEU A 638 7.63 -48.46 -9.49
N ALA A 639 7.38 -47.18 -9.51
CA ALA A 639 6.27 -46.58 -8.77
C ALA A 639 5.84 -45.23 -9.33
N LEU A 640 4.58 -44.88 -9.00
CA LEU A 640 3.92 -43.62 -9.28
C LEU A 640 3.59 -42.93 -7.98
N PHE A 641 3.92 -41.63 -7.87
CA PHE A 641 3.63 -40.75 -6.75
C PHE A 641 2.78 -39.59 -7.24
N ALA A 642 1.54 -39.50 -6.80
CA ALA A 642 0.64 -38.40 -7.12
C ALA A 642 0.63 -37.40 -5.97
N VAL A 643 1.11 -36.20 -6.26
CA VAL A 643 1.21 -35.09 -5.31
C VAL A 643 0.21 -34.03 -5.72
N ALA A 644 -0.54 -33.51 -4.76
CA ALA A 644 -1.48 -32.42 -4.98
C ALA A 644 -1.25 -31.29 -3.98
N ASP A 645 -1.41 -30.07 -4.45
CA ASP A 645 -1.51 -28.90 -3.60
C ASP A 645 -2.97 -28.64 -3.24
N THR A 646 -3.27 -28.58 -1.94
CA THR A 646 -4.66 -28.54 -1.43
C THR A 646 -5.23 -27.15 -1.63
N ILE A 647 -6.45 -27.07 -2.20
CA ILE A 647 -7.20 -25.81 -2.30
C ILE A 647 -7.62 -25.40 -0.89
N ARG A 648 -7.34 -24.16 -0.51
CA ARG A 648 -7.80 -23.60 0.76
C ARG A 648 -9.33 -23.50 0.76
N GLU A 649 -9.98 -23.89 1.82
CA GLU A 649 -11.45 -23.77 1.93
C GLU A 649 -11.90 -22.31 1.87
N THR A 650 -11.09 -21.39 2.45
CA THR A 650 -11.32 -19.95 2.37
C THR A 650 -11.29 -19.41 0.93
N SER A 651 -10.52 -20.05 0.02
CA SER A 651 -10.45 -19.65 -1.39
C SER A 651 -11.77 -19.88 -2.12
N LYS A 652 -12.46 -21.00 -1.87
CA LYS A 652 -13.77 -21.24 -2.46
C LYS A 652 -14.80 -20.20 -2.04
N GLN A 653 -14.81 -19.85 -0.74
CA GLN A 653 -15.71 -18.83 -0.22
C GLN A 653 -15.36 -17.45 -0.80
N ALA A 654 -14.07 -17.12 -0.94
CA ALA A 654 -13.61 -15.88 -1.55
C ALA A 654 -14.11 -15.71 -3.00
N ILE A 655 -14.09 -16.79 -3.78
CA ILE A 655 -14.57 -16.78 -5.17
C ILE A 655 -16.07 -16.53 -5.23
N VAL A 656 -16.85 -17.19 -4.35
CA VAL A 656 -18.29 -16.94 -4.21
C VAL A 656 -18.56 -15.48 -3.86
N ASP A 657 -17.80 -14.92 -2.92
CA ASP A 657 -17.93 -13.54 -2.46
C ASP A 657 -17.58 -12.53 -3.55
N LEU A 658 -16.51 -12.78 -4.31
CA LEU A 658 -16.11 -11.93 -5.45
C LEU A 658 -17.19 -11.94 -6.53
N LYS A 659 -17.72 -13.11 -6.86
CA LYS A 659 -18.83 -13.27 -7.83
C LYS A 659 -20.08 -12.52 -7.38
N ALA A 660 -20.42 -12.57 -6.09
CA ALA A 660 -21.54 -11.80 -5.51
C ALA A 660 -21.32 -10.28 -5.58
N LEU A 661 -20.06 -9.83 -5.60
CA LEU A 661 -19.69 -8.42 -5.76
C LEU A 661 -19.65 -7.97 -7.23
N GLY A 662 -19.85 -8.89 -8.19
CA GLY A 662 -19.78 -8.65 -9.64
C GLY A 662 -18.34 -8.61 -10.17
N VAL A 663 -17.41 -9.31 -9.49
CA VAL A 663 -15.99 -9.42 -9.87
C VAL A 663 -15.76 -10.82 -10.43
N THR A 664 -15.30 -10.94 -11.66
CA THR A 664 -15.00 -12.20 -12.33
C THR A 664 -13.63 -12.71 -11.87
N SER A 665 -13.53 -13.96 -11.47
CA SER A 665 -12.26 -14.59 -11.09
C SER A 665 -11.70 -15.40 -12.25
N VAL A 666 -10.42 -15.20 -12.59
CA VAL A 666 -9.70 -15.91 -13.64
C VAL A 666 -8.42 -16.49 -13.01
N MET A 667 -8.18 -17.80 -13.16
CA MET A 667 -6.95 -18.41 -12.68
C MET A 667 -5.85 -18.34 -13.74
N LEU A 668 -4.64 -17.86 -13.34
CA LEU A 668 -3.45 -17.84 -14.17
C LEU A 668 -2.39 -18.75 -13.52
N THR A 669 -1.83 -19.70 -14.26
CA THR A 669 -0.82 -20.64 -13.72
C THR A 669 0.18 -21.09 -14.78
N GLY A 670 1.39 -21.42 -14.35
CA GLY A 670 2.39 -22.10 -15.18
C GLY A 670 2.16 -23.59 -15.33
N ASP A 671 1.21 -24.18 -14.60
CA ASP A 671 0.85 -25.61 -14.75
C ASP A 671 0.18 -25.85 -16.11
N ASN A 672 0.13 -27.11 -16.50
CA ASN A 672 -0.55 -27.49 -17.73
C ASN A 672 -2.05 -27.11 -17.70
N THR A 673 -2.61 -26.84 -18.87
CA THR A 673 -3.99 -26.37 -19.03
C THR A 673 -5.03 -27.36 -18.45
N ALA A 674 -4.78 -28.68 -18.45
CA ALA A 674 -5.71 -29.67 -17.90
C ALA A 674 -5.78 -29.58 -16.37
N THR A 675 -4.63 -29.49 -15.70
CA THR A 675 -4.52 -29.27 -14.26
C THR A 675 -5.16 -27.94 -13.85
N ALA A 676 -4.90 -26.87 -14.61
CA ALA A 676 -5.47 -25.56 -14.37
C ALA A 676 -7.01 -25.61 -14.37
N LYS A 677 -7.61 -26.21 -15.39
CA LYS A 677 -9.06 -26.36 -15.50
C LYS A 677 -9.65 -27.22 -14.38
N ALA A 678 -8.95 -28.30 -14.00
CA ALA A 678 -9.42 -29.17 -12.92
C ALA A 678 -9.48 -28.45 -11.56
N ILE A 679 -8.42 -27.69 -11.23
CA ILE A 679 -8.35 -26.90 -9.99
C ILE A 679 -9.37 -25.75 -10.02
N ALA A 680 -9.51 -25.05 -11.14
CA ALA A 680 -10.49 -23.98 -11.30
C ALA A 680 -11.93 -24.48 -11.08
N ALA A 681 -12.28 -25.63 -11.65
CA ALA A 681 -13.58 -26.23 -11.46
C ALA A 681 -13.85 -26.61 -9.98
N GLN A 682 -12.84 -27.13 -9.26
CA GLN A 682 -12.94 -27.45 -7.84
C GLN A 682 -13.05 -26.20 -6.97
N ALA A 683 -12.40 -25.09 -7.37
CA ALA A 683 -12.45 -23.80 -6.67
C ALA A 683 -13.69 -22.96 -7.02
N GLY A 684 -14.43 -23.32 -8.09
CA GLY A 684 -15.58 -22.54 -8.57
C GLY A 684 -15.23 -21.35 -9.46
N ILE A 685 -14.05 -21.37 -10.08
CA ILE A 685 -13.56 -20.34 -11.00
C ILE A 685 -14.02 -20.70 -12.42
N ASP A 686 -14.58 -19.71 -13.14
CA ASP A 686 -15.19 -19.94 -14.45
C ASP A 686 -14.17 -19.97 -15.61
N ASP A 687 -13.02 -19.29 -15.50
CA ASP A 687 -11.95 -19.24 -16.52
C ASP A 687 -10.58 -19.58 -15.92
N ALA A 688 -9.79 -20.40 -16.62
CA ALA A 688 -8.46 -20.81 -16.18
C ALA A 688 -7.51 -20.92 -17.38
N ARG A 689 -6.34 -20.33 -17.25
CA ARG A 689 -5.27 -20.31 -18.26
C ARG A 689 -4.03 -20.97 -17.68
N GLY A 690 -3.62 -22.07 -18.28
CA GLY A 690 -2.42 -22.83 -17.95
C GLY A 690 -1.28 -22.54 -18.93
N ASP A 691 -0.12 -23.19 -18.69
CA ASP A 691 1.08 -23.11 -19.51
C ASP A 691 1.63 -21.67 -19.66
N LEU A 692 1.40 -20.78 -18.66
CA LEU A 692 1.77 -19.38 -18.72
C LEU A 692 3.17 -19.16 -18.15
N LEU A 693 4.05 -18.61 -18.96
CA LEU A 693 5.30 -17.99 -18.52
C LEU A 693 5.03 -16.61 -17.88
N PRO A 694 5.97 -16.03 -17.10
CA PRO A 694 5.76 -14.71 -16.49
C PRO A 694 5.33 -13.61 -17.46
N GLU A 695 5.93 -13.57 -18.65
CA GLU A 695 5.57 -12.62 -19.71
C GLU A 695 4.16 -12.86 -20.25
N ALA A 696 3.74 -14.11 -20.38
CA ALA A 696 2.39 -14.47 -20.81
C ALA A 696 1.34 -14.11 -19.75
N LYS A 697 1.67 -14.16 -18.44
CA LYS A 697 0.81 -13.66 -17.36
C LYS A 697 0.59 -12.16 -17.51
N LEU A 698 1.64 -11.38 -17.81
CA LEU A 698 1.55 -9.94 -18.05
C LEU A 698 0.58 -9.63 -19.20
N ASP A 699 0.71 -10.35 -20.32
CA ASP A 699 -0.17 -10.13 -21.48
C ASP A 699 -1.61 -10.59 -21.22
N ALA A 700 -1.80 -11.62 -20.41
CA ALA A 700 -3.12 -12.03 -19.94
C ALA A 700 -3.79 -10.92 -19.11
N ILE A 701 -3.06 -10.20 -18.25
CA ILE A 701 -3.59 -9.05 -17.50
C ILE A 701 -4.02 -7.93 -18.46
N LYS A 702 -3.18 -7.56 -19.44
CA LYS A 702 -3.53 -6.56 -20.46
C LYS A 702 -4.77 -6.93 -21.27
N GLU A 703 -4.92 -8.22 -21.60
CA GLU A 703 -6.12 -8.73 -22.27
C GLU A 703 -7.35 -8.63 -21.36
N MET A 704 -7.21 -9.00 -20.09
CA MET A 704 -8.29 -8.91 -19.10
C MET A 704 -8.73 -7.46 -18.88
N GLN A 705 -7.78 -6.51 -18.81
CA GLN A 705 -8.07 -5.07 -18.72
C GLN A 705 -8.89 -4.59 -19.94
N LYS A 706 -8.55 -5.05 -21.14
CA LYS A 706 -9.32 -4.71 -22.38
C LYS A 706 -10.71 -5.35 -22.39
N ARG A 707 -10.84 -6.57 -21.86
CA ARG A 707 -12.09 -7.34 -21.92
C ARG A 707 -13.07 -6.97 -20.80
N TYR A 708 -12.58 -6.80 -19.57
CA TYR A 708 -13.42 -6.62 -18.38
C TYR A 708 -13.37 -5.18 -17.84
N GLY A 709 -12.34 -4.40 -18.16
CA GLY A 709 -12.01 -3.13 -17.54
C GLY A 709 -11.08 -3.31 -16.34
N ALA A 710 -11.29 -2.55 -15.26
CA ALA A 710 -10.42 -2.58 -14.09
C ALA A 710 -10.19 -4.00 -13.57
N THR A 711 -8.94 -4.43 -13.58
CA THR A 711 -8.50 -5.79 -13.30
C THR A 711 -7.49 -5.82 -12.18
N GLY A 712 -7.73 -6.67 -11.17
CA GLY A 712 -6.75 -6.98 -10.12
C GLY A 712 -5.90 -8.20 -10.48
N MET A 713 -4.72 -8.32 -9.88
CA MET A 713 -3.87 -9.52 -9.93
C MET A 713 -3.45 -9.91 -8.53
N THR A 714 -3.45 -11.23 -8.25
CA THR A 714 -2.88 -11.76 -7.00
C THR A 714 -1.74 -12.71 -7.28
N GLY A 715 -0.69 -12.64 -6.47
CA GLY A 715 0.44 -13.54 -6.54
C GLY A 715 1.30 -13.49 -5.28
N ASP A 716 2.18 -14.46 -5.10
CA ASP A 716 3.08 -14.59 -3.95
C ASP A 716 4.55 -14.58 -4.35
N GLY A 717 4.85 -14.75 -5.62
CA GLY A 717 6.19 -14.98 -6.14
C GLY A 717 6.83 -13.79 -6.87
N ILE A 718 8.16 -13.86 -7.01
CA ILE A 718 8.96 -12.93 -7.83
C ILE A 718 8.47 -12.93 -9.29
N ASN A 719 8.02 -14.09 -9.77
CA ASN A 719 7.55 -14.26 -11.15
C ASN A 719 6.27 -13.50 -11.46
N ASP A 720 5.48 -13.16 -10.42
CA ASP A 720 4.22 -12.44 -10.54
C ASP A 720 4.37 -10.92 -10.43
N ALA A 721 5.54 -10.43 -9.96
CA ALA A 721 5.78 -9.01 -9.75
C ALA A 721 5.49 -8.13 -10.98
N PRO A 722 5.87 -8.51 -12.23
CA PRO A 722 5.52 -7.73 -13.41
C PRO A 722 4.01 -7.68 -13.69
N ALA A 723 3.29 -8.77 -13.44
CA ALA A 723 1.85 -8.86 -13.62
C ALA A 723 1.09 -8.10 -12.50
N LEU A 724 1.60 -8.15 -11.26
CA LEU A 724 1.09 -7.36 -10.13
C LEU A 724 1.18 -5.86 -10.40
N ALA A 725 2.34 -5.41 -10.89
CA ALA A 725 2.57 -3.99 -11.23
C ALA A 725 1.76 -3.52 -12.47
N GLN A 726 1.43 -4.42 -13.40
CA GLN A 726 0.62 -4.09 -14.59
C GLN A 726 -0.87 -4.00 -14.27
N ALA A 727 -1.36 -4.73 -13.29
CA ALA A 727 -2.76 -4.72 -12.91
C ALA A 727 -3.19 -3.33 -12.41
N ASP A 728 -4.49 -3.02 -12.48
CA ASP A 728 -5.02 -1.78 -11.89
C ASP A 728 -4.90 -1.80 -10.36
N ILE A 729 -4.91 -3.00 -9.75
CA ILE A 729 -4.58 -3.23 -8.35
C ILE A 729 -3.86 -4.57 -8.21
N GLY A 730 -2.61 -4.54 -7.77
CA GLY A 730 -1.85 -5.72 -7.38
C GLY A 730 -2.10 -6.11 -5.92
N PHE A 731 -2.39 -7.40 -5.68
CA PHE A 731 -2.56 -7.97 -4.34
C PHE A 731 -1.45 -8.98 -4.07
N ALA A 732 -0.58 -8.73 -3.11
CA ALA A 732 0.42 -9.69 -2.67
C ALA A 732 -0.05 -10.45 -1.43
N MET A 733 0.29 -11.75 -1.37
CA MET A 733 0.14 -12.57 -0.17
C MET A 733 1.32 -12.32 0.77
N GLY A 734 1.07 -11.86 1.99
CA GLY A 734 2.13 -11.33 2.87
C GLY A 734 2.88 -12.39 3.67
N ALA A 735 2.23 -13.52 4.03
CA ALA A 735 2.88 -14.56 4.83
C ALA A 735 3.67 -15.57 3.98
N ALA A 736 3.20 -15.85 2.75
CA ALA A 736 3.87 -16.73 1.79
C ALA A 736 4.64 -15.96 0.72
N GLY A 737 4.35 -14.66 0.53
CA GLY A 737 4.88 -13.84 -0.55
C GLY A 737 6.34 -13.43 -0.36
N THR A 738 7.01 -13.21 -1.47
CA THR A 738 8.37 -12.66 -1.48
C THR A 738 8.37 -11.15 -1.24
N ASP A 739 9.47 -10.62 -0.72
CA ASP A 739 9.63 -9.17 -0.53
C ASP A 739 9.41 -8.40 -1.84
N THR A 740 9.84 -8.96 -2.97
CA THR A 740 9.65 -8.37 -4.30
C THR A 740 8.18 -8.29 -4.71
N ALA A 741 7.39 -9.35 -4.46
CA ALA A 741 5.96 -9.34 -4.74
C ALA A 741 5.22 -8.35 -3.83
N MET A 742 5.60 -8.32 -2.55
CA MET A 742 5.05 -7.34 -1.60
C MET A 742 5.39 -5.90 -2.00
N GLU A 743 6.56 -5.63 -2.53
CA GLU A 743 6.96 -4.30 -2.97
C GLU A 743 6.20 -3.86 -4.22
N ALA A 744 6.01 -4.77 -5.19
CA ALA A 744 5.32 -4.51 -6.45
C ALA A 744 3.80 -4.35 -6.31
N ALA A 745 3.18 -4.91 -5.28
CA ALA A 745 1.74 -4.88 -5.09
C ALA A 745 1.26 -3.57 -4.43
N ASP A 746 0.01 -3.20 -4.69
CA ASP A 746 -0.68 -2.03 -4.13
C ASP A 746 -1.40 -2.35 -2.82
N VAL A 747 -1.76 -3.61 -2.64
CA VAL A 747 -2.43 -4.14 -1.45
C VAL A 747 -1.70 -5.42 -1.01
N VAL A 748 -1.36 -5.51 0.28
CA VAL A 748 -0.74 -6.71 0.87
C VAL A 748 -1.72 -7.35 1.85
N ILE A 749 -1.94 -8.65 1.68
CA ILE A 749 -2.83 -9.47 2.50
C ILE A 749 -1.99 -10.31 3.45
N MET A 750 -1.97 -9.93 4.73
CA MET A 750 -1.00 -10.46 5.72
C MET A 750 -1.23 -11.92 6.12
N ASN A 751 -2.46 -12.43 5.99
CA ASN A 751 -2.84 -13.79 6.40
C ASN A 751 -3.04 -14.76 5.24
N ASP A 752 -2.67 -14.38 4.01
CA ASP A 752 -2.82 -15.17 2.79
C ASP A 752 -4.25 -15.68 2.54
N ASP A 753 -5.26 -14.96 3.03
CA ASP A 753 -6.66 -15.31 2.86
C ASP A 753 -7.29 -14.50 1.72
N LEU A 754 -7.65 -15.18 0.64
CA LEU A 754 -8.29 -14.57 -0.54
C LEU A 754 -9.62 -13.84 -0.22
N GLN A 755 -10.29 -14.15 0.87
CA GLN A 755 -11.50 -13.44 1.31
C GLN A 755 -11.22 -11.94 1.53
N ARG A 756 -9.98 -11.57 1.85
CA ARG A 756 -9.56 -10.18 2.07
C ARG A 756 -9.64 -9.34 0.79
N ILE A 757 -9.57 -9.95 -0.39
CA ILE A 757 -9.80 -9.22 -1.67
C ILE A 757 -11.26 -8.77 -1.75
N ALA A 758 -12.21 -9.67 -1.47
CA ALA A 758 -13.62 -9.34 -1.42
C ALA A 758 -13.93 -8.30 -0.32
N GLU A 759 -13.25 -8.40 0.83
CA GLU A 759 -13.36 -7.41 1.90
C GLU A 759 -12.79 -6.05 1.48
N THR A 760 -11.68 -6.01 0.75
CA THR A 760 -11.09 -4.78 0.20
C THR A 760 -12.09 -4.08 -0.73
N VAL A 761 -12.73 -4.82 -1.63
CA VAL A 761 -13.77 -4.29 -2.52
C VAL A 761 -14.98 -3.75 -1.72
N ARG A 762 -15.43 -4.48 -0.68
CA ARG A 762 -16.52 -4.03 0.21
C ARG A 762 -16.13 -2.76 0.98
N LEU A 763 -14.91 -2.72 1.53
CA LEU A 763 -14.37 -1.55 2.24
C LEU A 763 -14.29 -0.34 1.33
N SER A 764 -13.80 -0.52 0.10
CA SER A 764 -13.75 0.51 -0.93
C SER A 764 -15.13 1.08 -1.26
N LYS A 765 -16.12 0.21 -1.55
CA LYS A 765 -17.51 0.61 -1.81
C LYS A 765 -18.10 1.40 -0.63
N ARG A 766 -17.85 0.95 0.60
CA ARG A 766 -18.33 1.62 1.82
C ARG A 766 -17.65 2.97 2.04
N THR A 767 -16.34 3.06 1.84
CA THR A 767 -15.58 4.31 1.94
C THR A 767 -16.10 5.33 0.94
N HIS A 768 -16.29 4.92 -0.32
CA HIS A 768 -16.85 5.76 -1.35
C HIS A 768 -18.28 6.25 -1.03
N ALA A 769 -19.14 5.37 -0.53
CA ALA A 769 -20.50 5.75 -0.12
C ALA A 769 -20.48 6.78 1.00
N ILE A 770 -19.61 6.65 2.00
CA ILE A 770 -19.45 7.61 3.09
C ILE A 770 -18.89 8.94 2.58
N LEU A 771 -17.91 8.93 1.67
CA LEU A 771 -17.40 10.14 1.03
C LEU A 771 -18.52 10.92 0.32
N TRP A 772 -19.35 10.25 -0.47
CA TRP A 772 -20.47 10.89 -1.14
C TRP A 772 -21.57 11.37 -0.19
N GLN A 773 -21.86 10.61 0.86
CA GLN A 773 -22.76 11.07 1.93
C GLN A 773 -22.24 12.38 2.56
N ASN A 774 -20.94 12.43 2.86
CA ASN A 774 -20.31 13.60 3.45
C ASN A 774 -20.36 14.81 2.51
N ILE A 775 -20.04 14.62 1.25
CA ILE A 775 -20.10 15.66 0.20
C ILE A 775 -21.54 16.21 0.10
N THR A 776 -22.51 15.30 -0.02
CA THR A 776 -23.93 15.67 -0.16
C THR A 776 -24.44 16.41 1.09
N LEU A 777 -24.07 15.93 2.28
CA LEU A 777 -24.48 16.55 3.55
C LEU A 777 -23.86 17.95 3.69
N ALA A 778 -22.55 18.09 3.45
CA ALA A 778 -21.84 19.36 3.53
C ALA A 778 -22.41 20.41 2.54
N LEU A 779 -22.59 20.02 1.28
CA LEU A 779 -23.16 20.92 0.27
C LEU A 779 -24.65 21.21 0.52
N GLY A 780 -25.42 20.24 1.00
CA GLY A 780 -26.85 20.41 1.29
C GLY A 780 -27.07 21.43 2.42
N ILE A 781 -26.37 21.28 3.54
CA ILE A 781 -26.43 22.24 4.65
C ILE A 781 -26.03 23.64 4.15
N LYS A 782 -24.93 23.76 3.44
CA LYS A 782 -24.47 25.05 2.91
C LYS A 782 -25.46 25.69 1.95
N SER A 783 -26.10 24.90 1.09
CA SER A 783 -27.09 25.41 0.15
C SER A 783 -28.30 26.01 0.88
N VAL A 784 -28.77 25.36 1.96
CA VAL A 784 -29.87 25.90 2.79
C VAL A 784 -29.47 27.23 3.40
N PHE A 785 -28.30 27.30 4.05
CA PHE A 785 -27.87 28.55 4.70
C PHE A 785 -27.52 29.66 3.70
N LEU A 786 -27.04 29.29 2.51
CA LEU A 786 -26.83 30.25 1.41
C LEU A 786 -28.14 30.89 0.96
N VAL A 787 -29.20 30.09 0.81
CA VAL A 787 -30.52 30.62 0.47
C VAL A 787 -31.02 31.53 1.58
N MET A 788 -30.87 31.16 2.85
CA MET A 788 -31.22 31.99 4.01
C MET A 788 -30.45 33.31 4.01
N ALA A 789 -29.16 33.31 3.64
CA ALA A 789 -28.35 34.52 3.56
C ALA A 789 -28.85 35.46 2.43
N VAL A 790 -29.21 34.91 1.26
CA VAL A 790 -29.74 35.68 0.14
C VAL A 790 -31.10 36.31 0.52
N VAL A 791 -31.97 35.55 1.20
CA VAL A 791 -33.26 36.06 1.70
C VAL A 791 -33.07 37.09 2.84
N GLY A 792 -31.89 37.12 3.48
CA GLY A 792 -31.56 38.10 4.53
C GLY A 792 -31.93 37.64 5.94
N THR A 793 -32.25 36.36 6.13
CA THR A 793 -32.63 35.79 7.45
C THR A 793 -31.45 35.15 8.19
N ALA A 794 -30.32 34.95 7.53
CA ALA A 794 -29.15 34.35 8.15
C ALA A 794 -28.29 35.40 8.87
N THR A 795 -27.89 35.08 10.09
CA THR A 795 -26.90 35.85 10.87
C THR A 795 -25.52 35.21 10.73
N MET A 796 -24.48 35.94 11.10
CA MET A 796 -23.09 35.44 10.97
C MET A 796 -22.82 34.26 11.90
N TRP A 797 -23.33 34.27 13.13
CA TRP A 797 -23.13 33.17 14.06
C TRP A 797 -23.92 31.90 13.66
N MET A 798 -25.11 32.06 13.04
CA MET A 798 -25.85 30.95 12.44
C MET A 798 -25.02 30.28 11.32
N ALA A 799 -24.33 31.08 10.51
CA ALA A 799 -23.43 30.59 9.47
C ALA A 799 -22.31 29.71 10.02
N VAL A 800 -21.67 30.16 11.11
CA VAL A 800 -20.63 29.38 11.76
C VAL A 800 -21.14 28.10 12.42
N PHE A 801 -22.31 28.19 13.09
CA PHE A 801 -22.95 27.00 13.66
C PHE A 801 -23.27 25.93 12.60
N ALA A 802 -23.73 26.34 11.42
CA ALA A 802 -24.01 25.46 10.32
C ALA A 802 -22.74 24.80 9.78
N ASP A 803 -21.66 25.57 9.61
CA ASP A 803 -20.37 25.07 9.12
C ASP A 803 -19.72 24.11 10.12
N MET A 804 -19.69 24.47 11.41
CA MET A 804 -19.21 23.59 12.47
C MET A 804 -20.04 22.30 12.59
N GLY A 805 -21.37 22.42 12.58
CA GLY A 805 -22.28 21.29 12.63
C GLY A 805 -22.07 20.34 11.46
N ALA A 806 -21.93 20.89 10.26
CA ALA A 806 -21.59 20.10 9.07
C ALA A 806 -20.23 19.39 9.22
N SER A 807 -19.18 20.10 9.65
CA SER A 807 -17.84 19.54 9.87
C SER A 807 -17.88 18.39 10.89
N LEU A 808 -18.53 18.58 12.04
CA LEU A 808 -18.66 17.53 13.06
C LEU A 808 -19.43 16.31 12.55
N LEU A 809 -20.50 16.51 11.80
CA LEU A 809 -21.30 15.43 11.24
C LEU A 809 -20.52 14.61 10.21
N VAL A 810 -19.81 15.26 9.29
CA VAL A 810 -19.03 14.55 8.26
C VAL A 810 -17.84 13.81 8.86
N VAL A 811 -17.16 14.38 9.86
CA VAL A 811 -16.09 13.73 10.60
C VAL A 811 -16.62 12.51 11.36
N ALA A 812 -17.71 12.66 12.11
CA ALA A 812 -18.32 11.55 12.82
C ALA A 812 -18.78 10.42 11.88
N ASN A 813 -19.31 10.78 10.70
CA ASN A 813 -19.67 9.82 9.66
C ASN A 813 -18.45 9.10 9.08
N GLY A 814 -17.33 9.81 8.82
CA GLY A 814 -16.06 9.22 8.37
C GLY A 814 -15.48 8.22 9.38
N LEU A 815 -15.50 8.58 10.67
CA LEU A 815 -15.02 7.70 11.76
C LEU A 815 -15.85 6.43 11.94
N ARG A 816 -17.06 6.32 11.35
CA ARG A 816 -17.84 5.07 11.34
C ARG A 816 -17.13 3.92 10.64
N LEU A 817 -16.15 4.18 9.76
CA LEU A 817 -15.33 3.15 9.15
C LEU A 817 -14.46 2.41 10.18
N LEU A 818 -14.01 3.10 11.22
CA LEU A 818 -13.22 2.51 12.32
C LEU A 818 -14.05 1.59 13.21
N ARG A 819 -15.36 1.80 13.30
CA ARG A 819 -16.28 0.91 14.03
C ARG A 819 -16.48 -0.32 13.14
N GLY A 820 -15.84 -1.44 13.48
CA GLY A 820 -15.99 -2.68 12.75
C GLY A 820 -17.46 -3.05 12.60
N THR A 821 -17.91 -3.31 11.40
CA THR A 821 -19.08 -4.16 11.21
C THR A 821 -18.69 -5.51 11.78
N ARG A 822 -19.37 -5.97 12.84
CA ARG A 822 -19.45 -7.39 13.09
C ARG A 822 -19.82 -8.02 11.75
N VAL A 823 -18.97 -8.89 11.23
CA VAL A 823 -19.34 -9.78 10.15
C VAL A 823 -20.52 -10.56 10.75
N GLU A 824 -21.73 -10.31 10.27
CA GLU A 824 -22.82 -11.24 10.54
C GLU A 824 -22.33 -12.59 10.01
N PRO A 825 -22.23 -13.61 10.86
CA PRO A 825 -21.90 -14.94 10.38
C PRO A 825 -22.98 -15.28 9.33
N ALA A 826 -22.52 -15.66 8.14
CA ALA A 826 -23.41 -16.08 7.06
C ALA A 826 -24.49 -16.97 7.63
N ALA A 827 -25.74 -16.64 7.36
CA ALA A 827 -26.89 -17.38 7.87
C ALA A 827 -26.65 -18.87 7.58
N LYS A 828 -26.59 -19.68 8.63
CA LYS A 828 -26.49 -21.14 8.49
C LYS A 828 -27.55 -21.57 7.50
N PRO A 829 -27.23 -22.40 6.50
CA PRO A 829 -28.24 -22.91 5.59
C PRO A 829 -29.32 -23.56 6.44
N SER A 830 -30.56 -23.14 6.21
CA SER A 830 -31.73 -23.70 6.90
C SER A 830 -31.74 -25.20 6.64
N ARG A 831 -31.54 -25.99 7.68
CA ARG A 831 -31.82 -27.42 7.64
C ARG A 831 -33.30 -27.55 7.27
N SER A 832 -33.58 -27.96 6.04
CA SER A 832 -34.90 -28.46 5.68
C SER A 832 -35.18 -29.70 6.52
N GLU A 833 -35.99 -29.56 7.53
CA GLU A 833 -36.56 -30.70 8.25
C GLU A 833 -37.42 -31.49 7.26
N THR A 834 -36.84 -32.54 6.72
CA THR A 834 -37.62 -33.57 6.05
C THR A 834 -38.42 -34.33 7.12
N LYS A 835 -39.68 -33.93 7.30
CA LYS A 835 -40.65 -34.73 8.09
C LYS A 835 -40.80 -36.07 7.43
N VAL A 836 -40.15 -37.06 8.02
CA VAL A 836 -40.47 -38.47 7.73
C VAL A 836 -41.78 -38.78 8.43
N HIS A 837 -42.84 -38.91 7.65
CA HIS A 837 -44.11 -39.51 8.10
C HIS A 837 -43.87 -41.01 8.28
N ALA A 838 -43.77 -41.42 9.55
CA ALA A 838 -43.91 -42.82 9.91
C ALA A 838 -45.40 -43.21 9.79
N HIS A 839 -45.75 -44.03 8.78
CA HIS A 839 -46.98 -44.77 8.80
C HIS A 839 -46.77 -46.04 9.61
N SER A 840 -47.49 -46.12 10.73
CA SER A 840 -47.73 -47.36 11.51
C SER A 840 -48.68 -48.26 10.76
N HIS A 841 -48.28 -49.52 10.51
CA HIS A 841 -49.05 -50.67 10.51
C HIS A 841 -48.33 -51.84 11.20
#